data_0ca49d1581a5b84192cf8c892cdbeb72
#
_entry.id   0ca49d1581a5b84192cf8c892cdbeb72
#
_cell.length_a   1.000
_cell.length_b   1.000
_cell.length_c   1.000
_cell.angle_alpha   90.00
_cell.angle_beta   90.00
_cell.angle_gamma   90.00
#
_symmetry.space_group_name_H-M   'P 1'
#
loop_
_entity.id
_entity.type
_entity.pdbx_description
1 polymer ?
#
loop_
_entity_poly.entity_id
_entity_poly.type
_entity_poly.pdbx_seq_one_letter_code
_entity_poly.pdbx_strand_id
1 'polypeptide(L)'
;MAKRMPATTALLGLLVAPTAMAQQPPANTTPSDPAAPPPTENKPGDPTSAPATMQTITVSGSRPSEDFQVTRGSINRMGAGNLMDVPQSVVVINRALMQSQGVTTLEQAVRNAPGVTIGSAEGGNIGTNINLNGFSARTDIYLDGMRDRGQYYRDVFALEQVEVLMGPSSMLFGRGSTGGVINQVMKKPFLKQATELSLSATTNGLVRTTADVNVPFEETNAARVSMMFQAGKASTLDQTNVLDFGIAPSVKLGIGTPTEITLSAILQHKKDQVAYGVPNLNGFPINVPRNTAYGFNNDYTAQDVIALNATVDHKFNQNLSLRNQTEFVWVNTNVRETSGGFVGSLAANGAFVAAPAAWPGGPVQSGLPLSSLYVRQLSRDRNVNDITLENQTELTAKFDTGPVGHTLLAGVDLNYESYTNKAFSRTGTCNGTALPTGSPGCVPAGFTTGGDSPSTTPSVPGNYASSQAWGAGIYANDTIQVMPWLKLVGGVRWDVYTAQIGNSINSANTPGNTAVPYYTQTDTYTSVRTGVIIEPTPEQSYYFSYSTSFNPSLEQLTSTTGTTALPPETNAGFEIGAKYELLKGNLSLNGALFRIIKNNARTTNPDGTFSPTGQIQVQGARIGFAGRILPEWQVFGGYAYLDGRILNGTAANTTGNVPLNTPRDSGNIWTTYTIKDTYEIGGGMFYMGARYANNQNTVTVPAYTRFDLTAAYKQPRYDIRLNVYNLFNTMYYEGVIASDGGRAVPGAGTTAMLTLNYRL
;
A
#
# COMPACT_ATOMS: atom_id res chain seq x y z
N MET A 1 -32.41 -21.98 25.94
CA MET A 1 -33.35 -21.93 24.81
C MET A 1 -33.50 -20.48 24.38
N ALA A 2 -32.77 -20.06 23.34
CA ALA A 2 -33.01 -18.82 22.62
C ALA A 2 -32.56 -19.08 21.19
N LYS A 3 -33.49 -19.04 20.26
CA LYS A 3 -33.33 -19.36 18.84
C LYS A 3 -32.46 -18.33 18.15
N ARG A 4 -31.42 -18.78 17.50
CA ARG A 4 -30.67 -18.02 16.47
C ARG A 4 -31.53 -17.95 15.21
N MET A 5 -31.81 -16.74 14.71
CA MET A 5 -32.27 -16.51 13.34
C MET A 5 -31.03 -16.25 12.45
N PRO A 6 -30.98 -16.82 11.25
CA PRO A 6 -29.94 -16.46 10.28
C PRO A 6 -30.36 -15.19 9.52
N ALA A 7 -29.53 -14.17 9.58
CA ALA A 7 -29.65 -12.99 8.74
C ALA A 7 -28.92 -13.25 7.41
N THR A 8 -29.62 -13.87 6.47
CA THR A 8 -29.17 -13.97 5.07
C THR A 8 -30.42 -14.08 4.22
N THR A 9 -30.97 -12.95 3.81
CA THR A 9 -31.81 -12.78 2.59
C THR A 9 -32.48 -11.40 2.63
N ALA A 10 -31.81 -10.37 2.16
CA ALA A 10 -32.45 -9.12 1.69
C ALA A 10 -31.39 -8.20 1.06
N LEU A 11 -30.94 -8.49 -0.15
CA LEU A 11 -30.38 -7.50 -1.08
C LEU A 11 -30.30 -8.09 -2.51
N LEU A 12 -31.43 -8.54 -3.03
CA LEU A 12 -31.55 -8.87 -4.47
C LEU A 12 -32.97 -8.52 -4.91
N GLY A 13 -33.21 -7.26 -5.15
CA GLY A 13 -34.51 -6.83 -5.61
C GLY A 13 -34.57 -5.35 -5.94
N LEU A 14 -33.78 -4.88 -6.90
CA LEU A 14 -34.01 -3.58 -7.55
C LEU A 14 -33.15 -3.46 -8.82
N LEU A 15 -33.57 -4.14 -9.89
CA LEU A 15 -33.12 -3.88 -11.27
C LEU A 15 -34.13 -4.48 -12.25
N VAL A 16 -35.29 -3.85 -12.33
CA VAL A 16 -36.13 -3.93 -13.53
C VAL A 16 -36.69 -2.53 -13.75
N ALA A 17 -36.20 -1.84 -14.76
CA ALA A 17 -36.77 -0.60 -15.27
C ALA A 17 -37.61 -0.90 -16.48
N PRO A 18 -38.79 -0.26 -16.66
CA PRO A 18 -39.61 -0.41 -17.85
C PRO A 18 -39.12 0.48 -18.99
N THR A 19 -39.09 -0.09 -20.17
CA THR A 19 -38.96 0.58 -21.47
C THR A 19 -40.12 1.52 -21.71
N ALA A 20 -39.83 2.80 -21.91
CA ALA A 20 -40.79 3.77 -22.51
C ALA A 20 -40.23 4.24 -23.85
N MET A 21 -40.99 3.95 -24.89
CA MET A 21 -40.80 4.51 -26.24
C MET A 21 -41.10 6.02 -26.21
N ALA A 22 -40.19 6.82 -26.76
CA ALA A 22 -40.48 8.24 -27.07
C ALA A 22 -40.44 8.48 -28.56
N GLN A 23 -41.53 9.09 -29.05
CA GLN A 23 -41.76 9.53 -30.41
C GLN A 23 -40.90 10.73 -30.79
N GLN A 24 -40.46 10.76 -32.05
CA GLN A 24 -39.81 11.90 -32.70
C GLN A 24 -40.84 13.02 -33.00
N PRO A 25 -40.46 14.29 -32.90
CA PRO A 25 -41.09 15.38 -33.61
C PRO A 25 -40.23 15.88 -34.82
N PRO A 26 -40.82 16.60 -35.76
CA PRO A 26 -40.30 16.77 -37.12
C PRO A 26 -39.32 17.94 -37.29
N ALA A 27 -38.58 17.85 -38.39
CA ALA A 27 -37.62 18.83 -38.87
C ALA A 27 -38.20 20.22 -39.13
N ASN A 28 -37.44 21.26 -38.80
CA ASN A 28 -37.61 22.58 -39.38
C ASN A 28 -36.28 23.28 -39.63
N THR A 29 -36.17 23.67 -40.87
CA THR A 29 -35.37 24.59 -41.65
C THR A 29 -34.48 25.63 -40.96
N THR A 30 -33.24 25.69 -41.45
CA THR A 30 -32.23 26.75 -41.32
C THR A 30 -32.66 28.13 -41.84
N PRO A 31 -32.06 29.17 -41.28
CA PRO A 31 -31.45 30.21 -42.10
C PRO A 31 -30.00 30.58 -41.70
N SER A 32 -29.33 30.99 -42.74
CA SER A 32 -27.99 31.47 -43.00
C SER A 32 -27.31 32.40 -42.00
N ASP A 33 -25.97 32.18 -41.86
CA ASP A 33 -24.96 33.05 -41.26
C ASP A 33 -24.92 34.50 -41.74
N PRO A 34 -24.43 35.40 -40.90
CA PRO A 34 -23.63 36.55 -41.36
C PRO A 34 -22.18 36.51 -40.81
N ALA A 35 -21.30 36.98 -41.69
CA ALA A 35 -19.86 37.01 -41.68
C ALA A 35 -19.21 37.59 -40.42
N ALA A 36 -18.00 37.03 -40.07
CA ALA A 36 -17.09 37.50 -39.07
C ALA A 36 -16.30 38.76 -39.52
N PRO A 37 -16.02 39.71 -38.62
CA PRO A 37 -15.12 40.84 -38.90
C PRO A 37 -13.63 40.44 -38.69
N PRO A 38 -12.66 41.14 -39.31
CA PRO A 38 -11.25 40.80 -39.34
C PRO A 38 -10.53 41.13 -38.04
N PRO A 39 -9.34 40.55 -37.79
CA PRO A 39 -8.59 40.70 -36.52
C PRO A 39 -7.90 42.07 -36.44
N THR A 40 -8.06 42.74 -35.31
CA THR A 40 -7.35 43.96 -34.94
C THR A 40 -6.00 43.63 -34.29
N GLU A 41 -4.93 44.22 -34.80
CA GLU A 41 -3.58 44.27 -34.21
C GLU A 41 -3.64 44.85 -32.78
N ASN A 42 -3.02 44.21 -31.82
CA ASN A 42 -2.77 44.76 -30.50
C ASN A 42 -1.31 45.15 -30.36
N LYS A 43 -1.12 46.44 -30.05
CA LYS A 43 0.15 47.05 -29.57
C LYS A 43 0.53 46.52 -28.18
N PRO A 44 1.83 46.42 -27.82
CA PRO A 44 2.28 46.01 -26.51
C PRO A 44 2.05 47.12 -25.47
N GLY A 45 1.34 46.75 -24.41
CA GLY A 45 1.11 47.57 -23.22
C GLY A 45 1.64 46.87 -21.96
N ASP A 46 2.16 47.65 -21.05
CA ASP A 46 2.83 47.43 -19.77
C ASP A 46 2.46 46.19 -18.93
N PRO A 47 3.43 45.62 -18.21
CA PRO A 47 3.19 44.49 -17.29
C PRO A 47 2.67 44.98 -15.94
N THR A 48 1.36 45.10 -15.80
CA THR A 48 0.73 45.10 -14.49
C THR A 48 0.38 43.67 -14.11
N SER A 49 1.02 43.19 -13.05
CA SER A 49 0.84 41.88 -12.46
C SER A 49 -0.64 41.59 -12.17
N ALA A 50 -1.24 40.73 -12.96
CA ALA A 50 -2.51 40.12 -12.60
C ALA A 50 -2.30 39.12 -11.46
N PRO A 51 -3.17 39.12 -10.42
CA PRO A 51 -3.06 38.15 -9.34
C PRO A 51 -3.28 36.75 -9.90
N ALA A 52 -2.41 35.82 -9.53
CA ALA A 52 -2.47 34.43 -9.92
C ALA A 52 -3.85 33.84 -9.59
N THR A 53 -4.65 33.60 -10.58
CA THR A 53 -5.97 32.99 -10.45
C THR A 53 -5.78 31.55 -9.93
N MET A 54 -6.33 31.29 -8.76
CA MET A 54 -6.31 29.97 -8.12
C MET A 54 -7.04 28.97 -9.03
N GLN A 55 -6.29 28.16 -9.74
CA GLN A 55 -6.90 27.03 -10.44
C GLN A 55 -7.30 25.99 -9.38
N THR A 56 -8.58 25.86 -9.18
CA THR A 56 -9.21 24.75 -8.46
C THR A 56 -8.58 23.44 -8.90
N ILE A 57 -8.24 22.54 -7.98
CA ILE A 57 -8.02 21.13 -8.29
C ILE A 57 -9.39 20.56 -8.71
N THR A 58 -9.82 20.92 -9.88
CA THR A 58 -10.83 20.18 -10.59
C THR A 58 -10.05 19.05 -11.23
N VAL A 59 -10.20 17.83 -10.72
CA VAL A 59 -10.04 16.66 -11.58
C VAL A 59 -11.15 16.81 -12.61
N SER A 60 -10.91 17.70 -13.58
CA SER A 60 -11.82 17.92 -14.69
C SER A 60 -11.90 16.60 -15.40
N GLY A 61 -13.12 16.12 -15.66
CA GLY A 61 -13.44 14.89 -16.35
C GLY A 61 -13.00 14.87 -17.82
N SER A 62 -11.72 15.12 -18.04
CA SER A 62 -10.99 14.71 -19.22
C SER A 62 -10.67 13.23 -19.09
N ARG A 63 -10.59 12.48 -20.18
CA ARG A 63 -9.95 11.16 -20.24
C ARG A 63 -8.78 11.13 -19.26
N PRO A 64 -8.62 10.06 -18.45
CA PRO A 64 -7.40 9.90 -17.66
C PRO A 64 -6.20 10.17 -18.57
N SER A 65 -5.29 11.02 -18.13
CA SER A 65 -4.07 11.31 -18.89
C SER A 65 -3.40 9.99 -19.23
N GLU A 66 -2.98 9.80 -20.48
CA GLU A 66 -2.17 8.66 -20.87
C GLU A 66 -0.69 8.85 -20.45
N ASP A 67 -0.37 9.97 -19.80
CA ASP A 67 0.97 10.32 -19.38
C ASP A 67 1.34 9.64 -18.05
N PHE A 68 2.60 9.19 -17.94
CA PHE A 68 3.13 8.67 -16.68
C PHE A 68 3.44 9.78 -15.68
N GLN A 69 3.62 11.01 -16.17
CA GLN A 69 3.85 12.18 -15.32
C GLN A 69 2.57 12.64 -14.64
N VAL A 70 2.73 13.00 -13.37
CA VAL A 70 1.70 13.70 -12.57
C VAL A 70 2.37 14.88 -11.89
N THR A 71 1.84 16.08 -12.11
CA THR A 71 2.36 17.32 -11.51
C THR A 71 1.63 17.72 -10.24
N ARG A 72 0.48 17.10 -9.96
CA ARG A 72 -0.36 17.39 -8.79
C ARG A 72 -0.78 16.11 -8.10
N GLY A 73 -0.68 16.07 -6.78
CA GLY A 73 -1.11 14.94 -5.98
C GLY A 73 -2.15 15.33 -4.95
N SER A 74 -2.96 14.37 -4.49
CA SER A 74 -3.94 14.57 -3.42
C SER A 74 -3.25 14.74 -2.06
N ILE A 75 -2.03 14.26 -1.93
CA ILE A 75 -1.15 14.43 -0.76
C ILE A 75 -0.85 15.90 -0.48
N ASN A 76 -1.11 16.77 -1.48
CA ASN A 76 -0.94 18.23 -1.42
C ASN A 76 -2.14 18.99 -0.85
N ARG A 77 -3.13 18.34 -0.26
CA ARG A 77 -4.27 19.04 0.35
C ARG A 77 -3.88 20.12 1.36
N MET A 78 -2.63 20.16 1.74
CA MET A 78 -1.97 21.15 2.60
C MET A 78 -1.69 22.51 1.94
N GLY A 79 -2.44 22.89 0.91
CA GLY A 79 -2.29 24.18 0.22
C GLY A 79 -1.24 24.21 -0.88
N ALA A 80 -0.42 23.19 -1.04
CA ALA A 80 0.48 23.07 -2.17
C ALA A 80 -0.24 22.41 -3.34
N GLY A 81 -0.59 23.19 -4.36
CA GLY A 81 -1.30 22.69 -5.55
C GLY A 81 -0.43 21.84 -6.48
N ASN A 82 0.88 21.97 -6.41
CA ASN A 82 1.85 21.32 -7.27
C ASN A 82 2.82 20.46 -6.43
N LEU A 83 3.32 19.36 -6.98
CA LEU A 83 4.36 18.54 -6.34
C LEU A 83 5.68 19.29 -6.17
N MET A 84 5.94 20.33 -6.97
CA MET A 84 7.08 21.24 -6.81
C MET A 84 7.07 21.96 -5.45
N ASP A 85 5.87 22.28 -4.92
CA ASP A 85 5.68 22.98 -3.64
C ASP A 85 5.80 22.09 -2.39
N VAL A 86 6.04 20.80 -2.56
CA VAL A 86 6.17 19.85 -1.44
C VAL A 86 7.64 19.67 -1.09
N PRO A 87 8.13 20.11 0.09
CA PRO A 87 9.53 19.93 0.46
C PRO A 87 9.82 18.50 0.96
N GLN A 88 9.42 17.50 0.21
CA GLN A 88 9.68 16.08 0.41
C GLN A 88 9.63 15.34 -0.92
N SER A 89 10.25 14.16 -0.97
CA SER A 89 10.15 13.27 -2.13
C SER A 89 8.77 12.62 -2.19
N VAL A 90 8.12 12.73 -3.34
CA VAL A 90 6.82 12.11 -3.65
C VAL A 90 6.96 11.29 -4.92
N VAL A 91 6.44 10.07 -4.91
CA VAL A 91 6.30 9.22 -6.11
C VAL A 91 4.81 9.02 -6.36
N VAL A 92 4.33 9.32 -7.55
CA VAL A 92 2.94 9.12 -7.95
C VAL A 92 2.88 8.04 -9.03
N ILE A 93 2.18 6.96 -8.73
CA ILE A 93 1.94 5.82 -9.62
C ILE A 93 0.50 5.96 -10.11
N ASN A 94 0.32 6.55 -11.28
CA ASN A 94 -1.00 6.82 -11.81
C ASN A 94 -1.59 5.64 -12.57
N ARG A 95 -2.86 5.76 -12.95
CA ARG A 95 -3.60 4.74 -13.68
C ARG A 95 -2.95 4.36 -15.01
N ALA A 96 -2.40 5.32 -15.77
CA ALA A 96 -1.75 5.06 -17.05
C ALA A 96 -0.54 4.13 -16.89
N LEU A 97 0.31 4.37 -15.88
CA LEU A 97 1.44 3.50 -15.56
C LEU A 97 0.97 2.13 -15.09
N MET A 98 -0.03 2.08 -14.17
CA MET A 98 -0.57 0.81 -13.66
C MET A 98 -1.17 -0.04 -14.78
N GLN A 99 -1.93 0.55 -15.72
CA GLN A 99 -2.49 -0.14 -16.88
C GLN A 99 -1.41 -0.60 -17.86
N SER A 100 -0.40 0.23 -18.11
CA SER A 100 0.73 -0.11 -18.98
C SER A 100 1.48 -1.35 -18.48
N GLN A 101 1.66 -1.46 -17.16
CA GLN A 101 2.33 -2.57 -16.48
C GLN A 101 1.40 -3.75 -16.18
N GLY A 102 0.08 -3.60 -16.33
CA GLY A 102 -0.90 -4.63 -15.93
C GLY A 102 -0.94 -4.88 -14.43
N VAL A 103 -0.79 -3.82 -13.64
CA VAL A 103 -0.82 -3.85 -12.16
C VAL A 103 -2.23 -4.15 -11.67
N THR A 104 -2.36 -5.07 -10.71
CA THR A 104 -3.65 -5.46 -10.10
C THR A 104 -3.68 -5.28 -8.59
N THR A 105 -2.54 -5.20 -7.91
CA THR A 105 -2.47 -5.04 -6.45
C THR A 105 -1.64 -3.82 -6.04
N LEU A 106 -1.87 -3.34 -4.81
CA LEU A 106 -1.12 -2.23 -4.25
C LEU A 106 0.39 -2.53 -4.17
N GLU A 107 0.76 -3.77 -3.80
CA GLU A 107 2.16 -4.19 -3.73
C GLU A 107 2.84 -4.10 -5.10
N GLN A 108 2.12 -4.46 -6.17
CA GLN A 108 2.65 -4.32 -7.53
C GLN A 108 2.81 -2.85 -7.93
N ALA A 109 1.88 -1.98 -7.54
CA ALA A 109 1.97 -0.56 -7.81
C ALA A 109 3.20 0.06 -7.14
N VAL A 110 3.36 -0.15 -5.83
CA VAL A 110 4.43 0.51 -5.05
C VAL A 110 5.84 0.01 -5.34
N ARG A 111 6.01 -1.10 -6.08
CA ARG A 111 7.33 -1.51 -6.62
C ARG A 111 7.96 -0.46 -7.53
N ASN A 112 7.15 0.44 -8.07
CA ASN A 112 7.60 1.58 -8.87
C ASN A 112 8.25 2.68 -8.03
N ALA A 113 8.17 2.62 -6.70
CA ALA A 113 8.81 3.57 -5.80
C ALA A 113 10.11 2.98 -5.24
N PRO A 114 11.30 3.49 -5.63
CA PRO A 114 12.57 3.02 -5.11
C PRO A 114 12.68 3.19 -3.60
N GLY A 115 13.32 2.22 -2.92
CA GLY A 115 13.39 2.17 -1.46
C GLY A 115 12.20 1.50 -0.79
N VAL A 116 11.26 0.96 -1.59
CA VAL A 116 10.13 0.15 -1.13
C VAL A 116 10.47 -1.33 -1.21
N THR A 117 10.16 -2.08 -0.16
CA THR A 117 10.29 -3.55 -0.13
C THR A 117 9.00 -4.19 0.37
N ILE A 118 8.73 -5.39 -0.11
CA ILE A 118 7.60 -6.19 0.37
C ILE A 118 8.08 -7.02 1.57
N GLY A 119 7.32 -7.00 2.65
CA GLY A 119 7.63 -7.69 3.89
C GLY A 119 6.39 -8.25 4.55
N SER A 120 6.59 -8.92 5.68
CA SER A 120 5.51 -9.35 6.55
C SER A 120 5.88 -9.10 8.00
N ALA A 121 4.94 -8.58 8.77
CA ALA A 121 5.13 -8.28 10.19
C ALA A 121 4.74 -9.44 11.12
N GLU A 122 3.74 -10.25 10.76
CA GLU A 122 3.17 -11.25 11.66
C GLU A 122 3.21 -12.64 11.06
N GLY A 123 4.28 -13.36 11.16
CA GLY A 123 4.26 -14.80 10.92
C GLY A 123 3.60 -15.31 9.63
N GLY A 124 3.10 -14.42 8.77
CA GLY A 124 2.40 -14.73 7.54
C GLY A 124 2.12 -13.50 6.69
N ASN A 125 1.82 -13.72 5.42
CA ASN A 125 1.49 -12.65 4.45
C ASN A 125 0.02 -12.25 4.50
N ILE A 126 -0.54 -12.00 5.68
CA ILE A 126 -1.92 -11.51 5.76
C ILE A 126 -1.93 -10.01 5.50
N GLY A 127 -2.65 -9.62 4.44
CA GLY A 127 -2.77 -8.25 4.00
C GLY A 127 -1.49 -7.69 3.36
N THR A 128 -1.59 -6.45 2.93
CA THR A 128 -0.52 -5.71 2.28
C THR A 128 0.54 -5.30 3.30
N ASN A 129 1.72 -5.87 3.20
CA ASN A 129 2.87 -5.58 4.06
C ASN A 129 3.98 -4.93 3.25
N ILE A 130 4.26 -3.68 3.52
CA ILE A 130 5.23 -2.85 2.79
C ILE A 130 6.17 -2.20 3.78
N ASN A 131 7.46 -2.11 3.41
CA ASN A 131 8.43 -1.26 4.11
C ASN A 131 8.83 -0.10 3.21
N LEU A 132 8.92 1.08 3.78
CA LEU A 132 9.44 2.30 3.16
C LEU A 132 10.77 2.66 3.81
N ASN A 133 11.83 2.83 3.02
CA ASN A 133 13.16 3.18 3.52
C ASN A 133 13.66 2.24 4.64
N GLY A 134 13.30 0.94 4.60
CA GLY A 134 13.68 -0.04 5.62
C GLY A 134 12.79 -0.03 6.88
N PHE A 135 11.76 0.82 6.97
CA PHE A 135 10.80 0.85 8.06
C PHE A 135 9.46 0.29 7.63
N SER A 136 8.79 -0.46 8.52
CA SER A 136 7.45 -0.97 8.24
C SER A 136 6.45 0.17 8.07
N ALA A 137 5.69 0.12 6.98
CA ALA A 137 4.59 1.03 6.68
C ALA A 137 3.23 0.31 6.71
N ARG A 138 3.13 -0.80 7.45
CA ARG A 138 1.91 -1.61 7.54
C ARG A 138 0.69 -0.83 8.02
N THR A 139 0.90 0.10 8.95
CA THR A 139 -0.14 0.99 9.50
C THR A 139 -0.13 2.38 8.84
N ASP A 140 0.74 2.60 7.86
CA ASP A 140 0.94 3.89 7.19
C ASP A 140 0.36 3.89 5.78
N ILE A 141 -0.71 3.10 5.57
CA ILE A 141 -1.50 3.06 4.34
C ILE A 141 -2.77 3.88 4.57
N TYR A 142 -3.11 4.70 3.58
CA TYR A 142 -4.22 5.65 3.62
C TYR A 142 -5.13 5.46 2.40
N LEU A 143 -6.41 5.79 2.55
CA LEU A 143 -7.40 5.84 1.48
C LEU A 143 -7.96 7.26 1.38
N ASP A 144 -7.75 7.95 0.26
CA ASP A 144 -8.09 9.36 0.08
C ASP A 144 -7.60 10.28 1.22
N GLY A 145 -6.47 9.89 1.86
CA GLY A 145 -5.83 10.62 2.94
C GLY A 145 -6.32 10.29 4.34
N MET A 146 -7.29 9.39 4.51
CA MET A 146 -7.71 8.82 5.79
C MET A 146 -6.95 7.53 6.05
N ARG A 147 -6.69 7.20 7.31
CA ARG A 147 -5.88 6.03 7.68
C ARG A 147 -6.63 4.73 7.45
N ASP A 148 -6.17 3.94 6.49
CA ASP A 148 -6.66 2.59 6.22
C ASP A 148 -5.79 1.53 6.93
N ARG A 149 -6.02 1.35 8.22
CA ARG A 149 -5.26 0.46 9.10
C ARG A 149 -5.50 -1.03 8.83
N GLY A 150 -6.64 -1.38 8.25
CA GLY A 150 -7.09 -2.75 8.07
C GLY A 150 -6.04 -3.67 7.43
N GLN A 151 -5.95 -4.91 7.94
CA GLN A 151 -5.00 -5.90 7.43
C GLN A 151 -5.64 -6.74 6.34
N TYR A 152 -5.70 -6.21 5.12
CA TYR A 152 -6.27 -6.92 3.97
C TYR A 152 -5.43 -6.71 2.71
N TYR A 153 -5.65 -7.56 1.71
CA TYR A 153 -5.01 -7.45 0.39
C TYR A 153 -5.74 -6.41 -0.45
N ARG A 154 -5.03 -5.36 -0.83
CA ARG A 154 -5.57 -4.20 -1.54
C ARG A 154 -5.44 -4.37 -3.04
N ASP A 155 -6.58 -4.36 -3.74
CA ASP A 155 -6.66 -4.33 -5.19
C ASP A 155 -6.73 -2.89 -5.71
N VAL A 156 -6.22 -2.65 -6.92
CA VAL A 156 -6.21 -1.29 -7.51
C VAL A 156 -7.43 -0.98 -8.39
N PHE A 157 -8.45 -1.86 -8.49
CA PHE A 157 -9.58 -1.69 -9.40
C PHE A 157 -10.35 -0.38 -9.19
N ALA A 158 -10.41 0.10 -7.96
CA ALA A 158 -11.12 1.32 -7.56
C ALA A 158 -10.21 2.56 -7.52
N LEU A 159 -8.90 2.43 -7.82
CA LEU A 159 -7.93 3.50 -7.65
C LEU A 159 -7.65 4.25 -8.96
N GLU A 160 -7.50 5.56 -8.85
CA GLU A 160 -6.99 6.44 -9.90
C GLU A 160 -5.46 6.53 -9.85
N GLN A 161 -4.89 6.58 -8.66
CA GLN A 161 -3.43 6.61 -8.44
C GLN A 161 -3.05 6.12 -7.05
N VAL A 162 -1.78 5.81 -6.89
CA VAL A 162 -1.13 5.52 -5.61
C VAL A 162 -0.01 6.54 -5.42
N GLU A 163 -0.01 7.22 -4.28
CA GLU A 163 0.98 8.23 -3.94
C GLU A 163 1.84 7.73 -2.78
N VAL A 164 3.16 7.87 -2.91
CA VAL A 164 4.11 7.48 -1.87
C VAL A 164 4.88 8.73 -1.44
N LEU A 165 4.60 9.21 -0.22
CA LEU A 165 5.36 10.30 0.42
C LEU A 165 6.47 9.68 1.25
N MET A 166 7.71 10.08 1.02
CA MET A 166 8.88 9.49 1.66
C MET A 166 9.29 10.28 2.91
N GLY A 167 9.66 9.56 3.98
CA GLY A 167 10.15 10.13 5.24
C GLY A 167 9.06 10.45 6.27
N PRO A 168 9.44 10.85 7.51
CA PRO A 168 8.52 11.11 8.60
C PRO A 168 7.48 12.16 8.25
N SER A 169 6.19 11.91 8.55
CA SER A 169 5.10 12.76 8.08
C SER A 169 3.92 12.85 9.08
N SER A 170 4.16 12.63 10.38
CA SER A 170 3.07 12.65 11.39
C SER A 170 2.38 13.99 11.52
N MET A 171 3.06 15.11 11.25
CA MET A 171 2.41 16.41 11.28
C MET A 171 1.22 16.49 10.30
N LEU A 172 1.30 15.79 9.16
CA LEU A 172 0.25 15.74 8.14
C LEU A 172 -0.76 14.61 8.37
N PHE A 173 -0.27 13.45 8.79
CA PHE A 173 -1.01 12.18 8.76
C PHE A 173 -1.25 11.58 10.16
N GLY A 174 -0.88 12.28 11.23
CA GLY A 174 -0.94 11.77 12.59
C GLY A 174 0.13 10.72 12.87
N ARG A 175 -0.08 9.91 13.88
CA ARG A 175 0.84 8.85 14.31
C ARG A 175 1.33 7.96 13.17
N GLY A 176 2.42 7.23 13.34
CA GLY A 176 3.00 6.38 12.31
C GLY A 176 3.98 7.10 11.40
N SER A 177 4.05 6.68 10.14
CA SER A 177 4.79 7.35 9.05
C SER A 177 6.30 7.54 9.29
N THR A 178 6.98 6.52 9.86
CA THR A 178 8.44 6.58 10.03
C THR A 178 9.17 6.64 8.70
N GLY A 179 8.92 5.68 7.83
CA GLY A 179 9.54 5.58 6.51
C GLY A 179 8.84 6.40 5.44
N GLY A 180 7.58 6.77 5.70
CA GLY A 180 6.72 7.48 4.77
C GLY A 180 5.26 7.03 4.86
N VAL A 181 4.48 7.46 3.87
CA VAL A 181 3.04 7.22 3.76
C VAL A 181 2.71 6.69 2.37
N ILE A 182 1.80 5.73 2.28
CA ILE A 182 1.22 5.25 1.03
C ILE A 182 -0.24 5.68 1.00
N ASN A 183 -0.61 6.55 0.07
CA ASN A 183 -1.97 7.04 -0.09
C ASN A 183 -2.61 6.47 -1.36
N GLN A 184 -3.73 5.81 -1.20
CA GLN A 184 -4.57 5.27 -2.28
C GLN A 184 -5.61 6.34 -2.64
N VAL A 185 -5.64 6.78 -3.89
CA VAL A 185 -6.62 7.77 -4.37
C VAL A 185 -7.69 7.07 -5.15
N MET A 186 -8.93 7.15 -4.67
CA MET A 186 -10.08 6.53 -5.33
C MET A 186 -10.48 7.25 -6.61
N LYS A 187 -11.05 6.49 -7.55
CA LYS A 187 -11.75 7.01 -8.71
C LYS A 187 -12.99 7.77 -8.27
N LYS A 188 -13.13 9.04 -8.68
CA LYS A 188 -14.27 9.91 -8.33
C LYS A 188 -15.20 10.12 -9.53
N PRO A 189 -16.54 10.33 -9.29
CA PRO A 189 -17.48 10.68 -10.34
C PRO A 189 -17.17 12.04 -11.01
N PHE A 190 -17.51 12.18 -12.29
CA PHE A 190 -17.30 13.37 -13.10
C PHE A 190 -18.44 13.59 -14.12
N LEU A 191 -18.58 14.84 -14.64
CA LEU A 191 -19.71 15.26 -15.47
C LEU A 191 -19.58 14.86 -16.96
N LYS A 192 -19.14 13.64 -17.23
CA LYS A 192 -19.09 13.07 -18.58
C LYS A 192 -19.39 11.59 -18.52
N GLN A 193 -20.29 11.09 -19.37
CA GLN A 193 -20.52 9.65 -19.47
C GLN A 193 -19.25 8.93 -19.94
N ALA A 194 -18.90 7.85 -19.27
CA ALA A 194 -17.77 7.00 -19.64
C ALA A 194 -17.99 5.57 -19.13
N THR A 195 -17.66 4.61 -19.96
CA THR A 195 -17.67 3.19 -19.56
C THR A 195 -16.39 2.54 -20.06
N GLU A 196 -15.71 1.81 -19.19
CA GLU A 196 -14.54 1.00 -19.53
C GLU A 196 -14.74 -0.41 -19.01
N LEU A 197 -14.59 -1.40 -19.89
CA LEU A 197 -14.66 -2.82 -19.58
C LEU A 197 -13.30 -3.45 -19.87
N SER A 198 -12.82 -4.32 -19.00
CA SER A 198 -11.56 -5.01 -19.20
C SER A 198 -11.71 -6.51 -18.95
N LEU A 199 -11.09 -7.31 -19.80
CA LEU A 199 -10.96 -8.76 -19.67
C LEU A 199 -9.49 -9.12 -19.80
N SER A 200 -8.94 -9.79 -18.79
CA SER A 200 -7.57 -10.26 -18.79
C SER A 200 -7.51 -11.76 -18.53
N ALA A 201 -6.56 -12.43 -19.17
CA ALA A 201 -6.25 -13.83 -18.91
C ALA A 201 -4.73 -14.03 -18.88
N THR A 202 -4.26 -14.87 -17.96
CA THR A 202 -2.83 -15.18 -17.79
C THR A 202 -2.51 -16.62 -18.19
N THR A 203 -1.26 -16.86 -18.52
CA THR A 203 -0.76 -18.23 -18.81
C THR A 203 -0.80 -19.16 -17.61
N ASN A 204 -0.95 -18.63 -16.37
CA ASN A 204 -1.13 -19.47 -15.17
C ASN A 204 -2.59 -19.94 -14.99
N GLY A 205 -3.54 -19.42 -15.79
CA GLY A 205 -4.97 -19.74 -15.67
C GLY A 205 -5.77 -18.77 -14.80
N LEU A 206 -5.26 -17.57 -14.48
CA LEU A 206 -6.04 -16.50 -13.88
C LEU A 206 -6.88 -15.81 -14.96
N VAL A 207 -8.17 -15.61 -14.68
CA VAL A 207 -9.06 -14.75 -15.46
C VAL A 207 -9.51 -13.60 -14.56
N ARG A 208 -9.45 -12.37 -15.09
CA ARG A 208 -9.86 -11.16 -14.38
C ARG A 208 -10.72 -10.29 -15.30
N THR A 209 -11.82 -9.78 -14.75
CA THR A 209 -12.68 -8.79 -15.41
C THR A 209 -12.82 -7.56 -14.54
N THR A 210 -12.86 -6.38 -15.16
CA THR A 210 -13.20 -5.13 -14.47
C THR A 210 -14.19 -4.33 -15.30
N ALA A 211 -15.05 -3.56 -14.62
CA ALA A 211 -15.94 -2.60 -15.22
C ALA A 211 -15.85 -1.28 -14.45
N ASP A 212 -15.84 -0.18 -15.16
CA ASP A 212 -15.82 1.17 -14.60
C ASP A 212 -16.83 2.02 -15.38
N VAL A 213 -17.92 2.39 -14.72
CA VAL A 213 -19.06 3.07 -15.34
C VAL A 213 -19.29 4.38 -14.61
N ASN A 214 -19.21 5.50 -15.33
CA ASN A 214 -19.49 6.84 -14.83
C ASN A 214 -20.67 7.45 -15.58
N VAL A 215 -21.69 7.90 -14.83
CA VAL A 215 -22.94 8.44 -15.37
C VAL A 215 -23.26 9.76 -14.67
N PRO A 216 -23.20 10.92 -15.37
CA PRO A 216 -23.82 12.14 -14.89
C PRO A 216 -25.35 11.97 -14.95
N PHE A 217 -26.05 12.42 -13.91
CA PHE A 217 -27.52 12.30 -13.86
C PHE A 217 -28.24 13.66 -13.67
N GLU A 218 -27.49 14.71 -13.36
CA GLU A 218 -27.92 16.11 -13.34
C GLU A 218 -26.76 17.01 -13.76
N GLU A 219 -26.99 18.32 -13.88
CA GLU A 219 -25.99 19.29 -14.35
C GLU A 219 -24.70 19.30 -13.49
N THR A 220 -24.84 19.02 -12.18
CA THR A 220 -23.74 19.06 -11.22
C THR A 220 -23.52 17.74 -10.47
N ASN A 221 -24.24 16.67 -10.85
CA ASN A 221 -24.24 15.43 -10.12
C ASN A 221 -23.83 14.25 -11.00
N ALA A 222 -23.02 13.36 -10.45
CA ALA A 222 -22.61 12.15 -11.16
C ALA A 222 -22.46 10.97 -10.21
N ALA A 223 -22.66 9.77 -10.74
CA ALA A 223 -22.39 8.51 -10.08
C ALA A 223 -21.33 7.72 -10.86
N ARG A 224 -20.48 6.96 -10.15
CA ARG A 224 -19.49 6.06 -10.74
C ARG A 224 -19.47 4.74 -9.98
N VAL A 225 -19.34 3.65 -10.71
CA VAL A 225 -19.20 2.32 -10.11
C VAL A 225 -18.03 1.62 -10.77
N SER A 226 -17.05 1.21 -9.98
CA SER A 226 -15.99 0.32 -10.42
C SER A 226 -16.26 -1.08 -9.86
N MET A 227 -16.07 -2.12 -10.67
CA MET A 227 -16.27 -3.52 -10.29
C MET A 227 -15.08 -4.37 -10.71
N MET A 228 -14.84 -5.45 -10.00
CA MET A 228 -13.79 -6.42 -10.29
C MET A 228 -14.26 -7.82 -9.94
N PHE A 229 -13.90 -8.78 -10.78
CA PHE A 229 -13.97 -10.21 -10.49
C PHE A 229 -12.69 -10.88 -10.99
N GLN A 230 -12.13 -11.79 -10.21
CA GLN A 230 -11.04 -12.65 -10.66
C GLN A 230 -11.12 -14.04 -10.06
N ALA A 231 -10.70 -15.03 -10.83
CA ALA A 231 -10.64 -16.42 -10.40
C ALA A 231 -9.50 -17.16 -11.11
N GLY A 232 -8.89 -18.10 -10.42
CA GLY A 232 -7.84 -18.95 -10.98
C GLY A 232 -6.54 -18.91 -10.19
N LYS A 233 -5.42 -19.18 -10.83
CA LYS A 233 -4.10 -19.24 -10.20
C LYS A 233 -3.36 -17.92 -10.38
N ALA A 234 -3.14 -17.18 -9.30
CA ALA A 234 -2.54 -15.83 -9.34
C ALA A 234 -1.05 -15.80 -9.67
N SER A 235 -0.34 -16.93 -9.49
CA SER A 235 1.12 -17.02 -9.71
C SER A 235 1.49 -18.36 -10.33
N THR A 236 2.74 -18.50 -10.76
CA THR A 236 3.32 -19.78 -11.16
C THR A 236 3.66 -20.67 -9.96
N LEU A 237 3.56 -20.13 -8.74
CA LEU A 237 3.75 -20.90 -7.50
C LEU A 237 2.55 -21.82 -7.27
N ASP A 238 2.77 -22.95 -6.60
CA ASP A 238 1.68 -23.79 -6.15
C ASP A 238 0.95 -23.13 -4.97
N GLN A 239 -0.31 -23.51 -4.76
CA GLN A 239 -1.16 -22.95 -3.69
C GLN A 239 -1.29 -21.41 -3.76
N THR A 240 -1.63 -20.90 -4.94
CA THR A 240 -1.91 -19.48 -5.17
C THR A 240 -3.25 -19.28 -5.89
N ASN A 241 -4.24 -20.16 -5.62
CA ASN A 241 -5.58 -19.98 -6.16
C ASN A 241 -6.27 -18.78 -5.50
N VAL A 242 -7.01 -18.04 -6.29
CA VAL A 242 -7.76 -16.85 -5.85
C VAL A 242 -9.20 -16.91 -6.37
N LEU A 243 -10.11 -16.36 -5.59
CA LEU A 243 -11.49 -16.10 -5.95
C LEU A 243 -11.91 -14.79 -5.30
N ASP A 244 -11.88 -13.71 -6.06
CA ASP A 244 -12.12 -12.37 -5.55
C ASP A 244 -13.21 -11.67 -6.34
N PHE A 245 -13.98 -10.85 -5.65
CA PHE A 245 -14.84 -9.86 -6.27
C PHE A 245 -14.87 -8.56 -5.45
N GLY A 246 -15.08 -7.45 -6.14
CA GLY A 246 -15.17 -6.14 -5.51
C GLY A 246 -16.11 -5.22 -6.28
N ILE A 247 -16.74 -4.32 -5.54
CA ILE A 247 -17.54 -3.23 -6.09
C ILE A 247 -17.25 -1.96 -5.31
N ALA A 248 -17.03 -0.86 -6.02
CA ALA A 248 -16.75 0.45 -5.45
C ALA A 248 -17.70 1.50 -6.07
N PRO A 249 -18.91 1.65 -5.50
CA PRO A 249 -19.84 2.70 -5.88
C PRO A 249 -19.41 4.05 -5.31
N SER A 250 -19.64 5.13 -6.04
CA SER A 250 -19.46 6.49 -5.57
C SER A 250 -20.46 7.44 -6.20
N VAL A 251 -20.87 8.46 -5.46
CA VAL A 251 -21.75 9.55 -5.90
C VAL A 251 -21.09 10.86 -5.52
N LYS A 252 -21.08 11.81 -6.46
CA LYS A 252 -20.60 13.16 -6.23
C LYS A 252 -21.67 14.16 -6.61
N LEU A 253 -22.05 15.00 -5.67
CA LEU A 253 -23.08 16.01 -5.77
C LEU A 253 -22.45 17.39 -5.75
N GLY A 254 -23.02 18.34 -6.48
CA GLY A 254 -22.59 19.73 -6.53
C GLY A 254 -21.24 19.95 -7.22
N ILE A 255 -20.87 19.13 -8.20
CA ILE A 255 -19.60 19.24 -8.93
C ILE A 255 -19.47 20.63 -9.56
N GLY A 256 -18.39 21.34 -9.21
CA GLY A 256 -18.13 22.70 -9.69
C GLY A 256 -18.90 23.79 -8.95
N THR A 257 -19.71 23.45 -7.95
CA THR A 257 -20.38 24.41 -7.06
C THR A 257 -19.56 24.71 -5.80
N PRO A 258 -19.92 25.71 -4.99
CA PRO A 258 -19.20 25.97 -3.74
C PRO A 258 -19.22 24.80 -2.75
N THR A 259 -20.23 23.92 -2.80
CA THR A 259 -20.32 22.74 -1.93
C THR A 259 -20.32 21.48 -2.78
N GLU A 260 -19.30 20.66 -2.62
CA GLU A 260 -19.20 19.33 -3.23
C GLU A 260 -19.31 18.26 -2.13
N ILE A 261 -20.18 17.26 -2.34
CA ILE A 261 -20.34 16.13 -1.44
C ILE A 261 -19.98 14.85 -2.21
N THR A 262 -19.04 14.09 -1.69
CA THR A 262 -18.66 12.80 -2.27
C THR A 262 -18.94 11.70 -1.27
N LEU A 263 -19.76 10.71 -1.68
CA LEU A 263 -19.98 9.47 -0.93
C LEU A 263 -19.38 8.33 -1.74
N SER A 264 -18.56 7.50 -1.11
CA SER A 264 -17.93 6.37 -1.78
C SER A 264 -17.83 5.16 -0.85
N ALA A 265 -17.76 3.98 -1.46
CA ALA A 265 -17.57 2.73 -0.74
C ALA A 265 -16.62 1.80 -1.50
N ILE A 266 -15.93 0.92 -0.77
CA ILE A 266 -15.30 -0.29 -1.29
C ILE A 266 -15.90 -1.48 -0.56
N LEU A 267 -16.50 -2.40 -1.31
CA LEU A 267 -17.00 -3.68 -0.83
C LEU A 267 -16.21 -4.76 -1.56
N GLN A 268 -15.43 -5.57 -0.82
CA GLN A 268 -14.55 -6.57 -1.41
C GLN A 268 -14.65 -7.88 -0.65
N HIS A 269 -14.74 -8.98 -1.39
CA HIS A 269 -14.58 -10.34 -0.87
C HIS A 269 -13.41 -11.02 -1.57
N LYS A 270 -12.57 -11.67 -0.81
CA LYS A 270 -11.42 -12.44 -1.30
C LYS A 270 -11.37 -13.79 -0.61
N LYS A 271 -11.00 -14.82 -1.37
CA LYS A 271 -10.68 -16.15 -0.85
C LYS A 271 -9.47 -16.71 -1.58
N ASP A 272 -8.32 -16.50 -0.97
CA ASP A 272 -7.02 -16.77 -1.57
C ASP A 272 -6.28 -17.87 -0.83
N GLN A 273 -5.43 -18.59 -1.55
CA GLN A 273 -4.32 -19.32 -0.96
C GLN A 273 -3.08 -18.43 -1.00
N VAL A 274 -2.38 -18.33 0.13
CA VAL A 274 -1.27 -17.41 0.31
C VAL A 274 0.05 -18.15 0.37
N ALA A 275 1.01 -17.75 -0.46
CA ALA A 275 2.37 -18.30 -0.43
C ALA A 275 3.14 -17.80 0.81
N TYR A 276 3.35 -18.66 1.79
CA TYR A 276 4.12 -18.34 3.01
C TYR A 276 5.63 -18.43 2.84
N GLY A 277 6.12 -18.66 1.63
CA GLY A 277 7.53 -18.72 1.31
C GLY A 277 8.22 -19.99 1.77
N VAL A 278 9.51 -20.02 1.53
CA VAL A 278 10.40 -21.12 1.90
C VAL A 278 11.24 -20.76 3.12
N PRO A 279 11.51 -21.71 4.03
CA PRO A 279 12.39 -21.49 5.17
C PRO A 279 13.84 -21.26 4.72
N ASN A 280 14.67 -20.78 5.62
CA ASN A 280 16.10 -20.70 5.37
C ASN A 280 16.83 -21.99 5.78
N LEU A 281 17.95 -22.23 5.13
CA LEU A 281 18.93 -23.27 5.45
C LEU A 281 20.33 -22.67 5.28
N ASN A 282 21.17 -22.77 6.32
CA ASN A 282 22.55 -22.26 6.28
C ASN A 282 22.66 -20.78 5.88
N GLY A 283 21.73 -19.95 6.34
CA GLY A 283 21.78 -18.50 6.12
C GLY A 283 21.21 -18.02 4.78
N PHE A 284 20.58 -18.90 3.97
CA PHE A 284 19.95 -18.57 2.71
C PHE A 284 18.58 -19.24 2.60
N PRO A 285 17.65 -18.73 1.79
CA PRO A 285 16.44 -19.48 1.43
C PRO A 285 16.81 -20.87 0.92
N ILE A 286 16.11 -21.91 1.38
CA ILE A 286 16.39 -23.28 0.95
C ILE A 286 16.29 -23.41 -0.57
N ASN A 287 17.26 -24.08 -1.19
CA ASN A 287 17.31 -24.25 -2.64
C ASN A 287 16.38 -25.38 -3.10
N VAL A 288 15.13 -25.03 -3.36
CA VAL A 288 14.07 -25.94 -3.82
C VAL A 288 13.46 -25.41 -5.11
N PRO A 289 12.73 -26.25 -5.88
CA PRO A 289 11.97 -25.76 -7.04
C PRO A 289 11.09 -24.56 -6.67
N ARG A 290 10.96 -23.60 -7.60
CA ARG A 290 10.20 -22.34 -7.38
C ARG A 290 8.77 -22.59 -6.89
N ASN A 291 8.12 -23.61 -7.44
CA ASN A 291 6.74 -23.96 -7.13
C ASN A 291 6.58 -24.75 -5.80
N THR A 292 7.65 -24.94 -5.04
CA THR A 292 7.56 -25.62 -3.74
C THR A 292 6.65 -24.85 -2.79
N ALA A 293 5.64 -25.54 -2.26
CA ALA A 293 4.72 -25.03 -1.26
C ALA A 293 4.61 -26.04 -0.11
N TYR A 294 4.57 -25.54 1.12
CA TYR A 294 4.52 -26.37 2.32
C TYR A 294 3.16 -26.37 2.99
N GLY A 295 2.18 -25.67 2.41
CA GLY A 295 0.80 -25.63 2.87
C GLY A 295 0.00 -26.85 2.40
N PHE A 296 -1.28 -26.86 2.72
CA PHE A 296 -2.24 -27.86 2.26
C PHE A 296 -3.12 -27.30 1.14
N ASN A 297 -3.66 -28.16 0.27
CA ASN A 297 -4.52 -27.73 -0.84
C ASN A 297 -5.81 -27.06 -0.38
N ASN A 298 -6.30 -27.38 0.82
CA ASN A 298 -7.49 -26.81 1.44
C ASN A 298 -7.20 -25.65 2.42
N ASP A 299 -5.96 -25.14 2.43
CA ASP A 299 -5.64 -23.89 3.10
C ASP A 299 -6.29 -22.70 2.38
N TYR A 300 -6.68 -21.69 3.15
CA TYR A 300 -7.28 -20.47 2.61
C TYR A 300 -7.13 -19.26 3.55
N THR A 301 -7.12 -18.10 2.97
CA THR A 301 -7.36 -16.80 3.61
C THR A 301 -8.60 -16.18 2.98
N ALA A 302 -9.68 -16.05 3.74
CA ALA A 302 -10.91 -15.38 3.31
C ALA A 302 -11.03 -14.03 4.00
N GLN A 303 -11.29 -12.97 3.20
CA GLN A 303 -11.40 -11.59 3.70
C GLN A 303 -12.65 -10.91 3.16
N ASP A 304 -13.40 -10.26 4.06
CA ASP A 304 -14.49 -9.37 3.74
C ASP A 304 -14.10 -7.96 4.16
N VAL A 305 -14.21 -6.99 3.25
CA VAL A 305 -13.85 -5.59 3.45
C VAL A 305 -15.05 -4.70 3.13
N ILE A 306 -15.38 -3.80 4.05
CA ILE A 306 -16.31 -2.69 3.85
C ILE A 306 -15.58 -1.42 4.24
N ALA A 307 -15.32 -0.54 3.29
CA ALA A 307 -14.83 0.81 3.53
C ALA A 307 -15.86 1.82 3.01
N LEU A 308 -16.34 2.71 3.87
CA LEU A 308 -17.31 3.75 3.57
C LEU A 308 -16.65 5.11 3.80
N ASN A 309 -16.74 6.02 2.85
CA ASN A 309 -16.16 7.34 2.96
C ASN A 309 -17.20 8.41 2.57
N ALA A 310 -17.29 9.47 3.37
CA ALA A 310 -18.10 10.65 3.10
C ALA A 310 -17.21 11.89 3.21
N THR A 311 -17.14 12.67 2.14
CA THR A 311 -16.37 13.92 2.08
C THR A 311 -17.29 15.07 1.73
N VAL A 312 -17.19 16.16 2.47
CA VAL A 312 -17.82 17.45 2.20
C VAL A 312 -16.72 18.49 2.00
N ASP A 313 -16.63 19.05 0.83
CA ASP A 313 -15.76 20.17 0.50
C ASP A 313 -16.63 21.42 0.30
N HIS A 314 -16.40 22.48 1.10
CA HIS A 314 -17.14 23.75 1.00
C HIS A 314 -16.19 24.93 0.82
N LYS A 315 -16.42 25.75 -0.19
CA LYS A 315 -15.71 26.99 -0.44
C LYS A 315 -16.59 28.17 -0.03
N PHE A 316 -16.25 28.81 1.10
CA PHE A 316 -16.93 30.03 1.53
C PHE A 316 -16.66 31.18 0.57
N ASN A 317 -15.43 31.25 0.07
CA ASN A 317 -14.97 32.21 -0.94
C ASN A 317 -13.65 31.69 -1.58
N GLN A 318 -12.98 32.52 -2.38
CA GLN A 318 -11.72 32.15 -3.04
C GLN A 318 -10.56 31.89 -2.07
N ASN A 319 -10.65 32.41 -0.84
CA ASN A 319 -9.58 32.38 0.15
C ASN A 319 -9.85 31.46 1.35
N LEU A 320 -11.10 31.00 1.53
CA LEU A 320 -11.49 30.21 2.68
C LEU A 320 -12.29 28.99 2.24
N SER A 321 -11.81 27.81 2.61
CA SER A 321 -12.48 26.54 2.36
C SER A 321 -12.44 25.61 3.56
N LEU A 322 -13.49 24.82 3.72
CA LEU A 322 -13.63 23.77 4.74
C LEU A 322 -13.73 22.42 4.05
N ARG A 323 -13.03 21.44 4.57
CA ARG A 323 -13.19 20.03 4.23
C ARG A 323 -13.52 19.24 5.48
N ASN A 324 -14.55 18.42 5.44
CA ASN A 324 -14.81 17.38 6.43
C ASN A 324 -14.84 16.02 5.73
N GLN A 325 -14.16 15.05 6.31
CA GLN A 325 -14.12 13.70 5.80
C GLN A 325 -14.35 12.71 6.95
N THR A 326 -15.22 11.73 6.72
CA THR A 326 -15.49 10.64 7.65
C THR A 326 -15.28 9.32 6.93
N GLU A 327 -14.53 8.42 7.54
CA GLU A 327 -14.28 7.08 7.03
C GLU A 327 -14.62 6.02 8.06
N PHE A 328 -15.30 4.97 7.63
CA PHE A 328 -15.54 3.75 8.38
C PHE A 328 -14.98 2.56 7.60
N VAL A 329 -14.11 1.77 8.22
CA VAL A 329 -13.57 0.54 7.64
C VAL A 329 -13.87 -0.63 8.56
N TRP A 330 -14.41 -1.70 7.99
CA TRP A 330 -14.57 -2.99 8.65
C TRP A 330 -13.90 -4.07 7.81
N VAL A 331 -13.05 -4.87 8.46
CA VAL A 331 -12.38 -6.00 7.82
C VAL A 331 -12.57 -7.24 8.68
N ASN A 332 -13.10 -8.30 8.09
CA ASN A 332 -13.13 -9.64 8.69
C ASN A 332 -12.20 -10.57 7.92
N THR A 333 -11.32 -11.27 8.62
CA THR A 333 -10.35 -12.18 8.00
C THR A 333 -10.41 -13.55 8.68
N ASN A 334 -10.71 -14.58 7.91
CA ASN A 334 -10.65 -15.97 8.31
C ASN A 334 -9.46 -16.66 7.64
N VAL A 335 -8.54 -17.18 8.43
CA VAL A 335 -7.32 -17.81 7.96
C VAL A 335 -7.27 -19.25 8.44
N ARG A 336 -7.06 -20.16 7.51
CA ARG A 336 -6.63 -21.54 7.75
C ARG A 336 -5.47 -21.79 6.81
N GLU A 337 -4.27 -21.49 7.27
CA GLU A 337 -3.07 -21.52 6.43
C GLU A 337 -1.97 -22.32 7.13
N THR A 338 -1.05 -22.83 6.33
CA THR A 338 0.10 -23.60 6.80
C THR A 338 1.38 -23.06 6.19
N SER A 339 2.33 -22.70 7.03
CA SER A 339 3.66 -22.25 6.59
C SER A 339 4.71 -23.34 6.80
N GLY A 340 5.73 -23.37 5.92
CA GLY A 340 6.99 -24.08 6.19
C GLY A 340 7.74 -23.35 7.31
N GLY A 341 7.98 -24.05 8.42
CA GLY A 341 8.70 -23.49 9.57
C GLY A 341 10.16 -23.93 9.57
N PHE A 342 10.48 -24.94 10.37
CA PHE A 342 11.87 -25.37 10.61
C PHE A 342 12.27 -26.50 9.65
N VAL A 343 13.51 -26.42 9.16
CA VAL A 343 14.16 -27.50 8.42
C VAL A 343 14.82 -28.44 9.41
N GLY A 344 14.75 -29.73 9.15
CA GLY A 344 15.34 -30.76 10.02
C GLY A 344 15.50 -32.10 9.30
N SER A 345 15.82 -33.14 10.07
CA SER A 345 15.91 -34.54 9.60
C SER A 345 15.02 -35.44 10.45
N LEU A 346 14.79 -36.66 10.02
CA LEU A 346 14.15 -37.67 10.84
C LEU A 346 15.21 -38.50 11.57
N ALA A 347 15.00 -38.69 12.87
CA ALA A 347 15.77 -39.66 13.67
C ALA A 347 15.41 -41.10 13.24
N ALA A 348 16.19 -42.09 13.70
CA ALA A 348 15.94 -43.49 13.38
C ALA A 348 14.58 -44.02 13.84
N ASN A 349 13.97 -43.40 14.85
CA ASN A 349 12.63 -43.71 15.35
C ASN A 349 11.51 -42.90 14.60
N GLY A 350 11.85 -42.16 13.52
CA GLY A 350 10.93 -41.34 12.76
C GLY A 350 10.62 -39.96 13.36
N ALA A 351 11.13 -39.63 14.55
CA ALA A 351 10.88 -38.32 15.14
C ALA A 351 11.60 -37.21 14.36
N PHE A 352 10.89 -36.06 14.18
CA PHE A 352 11.48 -34.88 13.58
C PHE A 352 12.49 -34.24 14.53
N VAL A 353 13.73 -34.10 14.06
CA VAL A 353 14.82 -33.41 14.77
C VAL A 353 15.09 -32.11 13.98
N ALA A 354 14.73 -30.96 14.59
CA ALA A 354 15.05 -29.65 14.01
C ALA A 354 16.59 -29.51 13.92
N ALA A 355 17.05 -28.77 12.95
CA ALA A 355 18.44 -28.35 12.90
C ALA A 355 18.85 -27.74 14.24
N PRO A 356 20.08 -28.01 14.75
CA PRO A 356 20.45 -27.66 16.11
C PRO A 356 20.24 -26.20 16.45
N ALA A 357 20.04 -25.95 17.76
CA ALA A 357 19.56 -24.67 18.33
C ALA A 357 20.43 -23.42 18.07
N ALA A 358 21.51 -23.52 17.34
CA ALA A 358 22.16 -22.34 16.74
C ALA A 358 21.35 -21.74 15.60
N TRP A 359 20.08 -22.09 15.51
CA TRP A 359 19.13 -21.42 14.67
C TRP A 359 18.81 -19.99 15.21
N PRO A 360 18.92 -18.97 14.39
CA PRO A 360 18.95 -19.02 12.93
C PRO A 360 20.38 -19.17 12.40
N GLY A 361 20.66 -20.25 11.70
CA GLY A 361 21.88 -20.44 10.92
C GLY A 361 22.90 -21.47 11.42
N GLY A 362 22.58 -22.29 12.43
CA GLY A 362 23.40 -23.45 12.73
C GLY A 362 23.39 -24.47 11.61
N PRO A 363 24.51 -25.07 11.25
CA PRO A 363 24.54 -26.06 10.19
C PRO A 363 23.65 -27.25 10.57
N VAL A 364 22.60 -27.51 9.79
CA VAL A 364 22.18 -28.89 9.52
C VAL A 364 23.44 -29.57 9.06
N GLN A 365 23.80 -30.72 9.68
CA GLN A 365 25.06 -31.40 9.37
C GLN A 365 25.47 -31.16 7.93
N SER A 366 26.55 -30.42 7.72
CA SER A 366 27.02 -30.01 6.43
C SER A 366 27.16 -31.25 5.55
N GLY A 367 26.35 -31.34 4.49
CA GLY A 367 26.41 -32.43 3.53
C GLY A 367 25.21 -33.35 3.45
N LEU A 368 24.13 -33.17 4.23
CA LEU A 368 22.91 -33.94 4.02
C LEU A 368 22.24 -33.53 2.69
N PRO A 369 21.91 -34.48 1.80
CA PRO A 369 21.19 -34.16 0.56
C PRO A 369 19.79 -33.64 0.89
N LEU A 370 19.26 -32.76 0.04
CA LEU A 370 17.91 -32.18 0.19
C LEU A 370 16.82 -33.26 0.35
N SER A 371 17.03 -34.44 -0.26
CA SER A 371 16.12 -35.59 -0.19
C SER A 371 16.02 -36.22 1.21
N SER A 372 16.98 -35.95 2.11
CA SER A 372 16.96 -36.43 3.50
C SER A 372 16.43 -35.37 4.48
N LEU A 373 16.12 -34.18 4.01
CA LEU A 373 15.63 -33.08 4.82
C LEU A 373 14.10 -33.01 4.79
N TYR A 374 13.54 -32.58 5.89
CA TYR A 374 12.11 -32.36 6.09
C TYR A 374 11.87 -30.93 6.55
N VAL A 375 10.70 -30.40 6.22
CA VAL A 375 10.20 -29.11 6.72
C VAL A 375 9.03 -29.38 7.64
N ARG A 376 9.15 -28.94 8.90
CA ARG A 376 8.05 -28.97 9.87
C ARG A 376 7.07 -27.87 9.52
N GLN A 377 5.82 -28.23 9.33
CA GLN A 377 4.74 -27.30 9.03
C GLN A 377 4.25 -26.59 10.31
N LEU A 378 3.80 -25.34 10.17
CA LEU A 378 3.26 -24.53 11.25
C LEU A 378 1.87 -24.02 10.89
N SER A 379 0.91 -24.18 11.79
CA SER A 379 -0.46 -23.67 11.70
C SER A 379 -0.48 -22.16 11.85
N ARG A 380 -1.26 -21.49 10.98
CA ARG A 380 -1.46 -20.01 10.97
C ARG A 380 -2.95 -19.66 11.08
N ASP A 381 -3.73 -20.52 11.70
CA ASP A 381 -5.17 -20.41 11.77
C ASP A 381 -5.59 -19.27 12.69
N ARG A 382 -6.49 -18.39 12.22
CA ARG A 382 -7.02 -17.29 13.03
C ARG A 382 -8.29 -16.70 12.43
N ASN A 383 -9.09 -16.05 13.28
CA ASN A 383 -10.14 -15.14 12.87
C ASN A 383 -9.82 -13.74 13.42
N VAL A 384 -9.75 -12.77 12.52
CA VAL A 384 -9.46 -11.36 12.83
C VAL A 384 -10.65 -10.52 12.44
N ASN A 385 -11.05 -9.60 13.33
CA ASN A 385 -12.01 -8.56 13.03
C ASN A 385 -11.41 -7.21 13.39
N ASP A 386 -11.39 -6.30 12.43
CA ASP A 386 -10.77 -4.97 12.51
C ASP A 386 -11.80 -3.91 12.15
N ILE A 387 -11.93 -2.86 12.98
CA ILE A 387 -12.86 -1.75 12.77
C ILE A 387 -12.07 -0.45 12.97
N THR A 388 -12.24 0.47 12.05
CA THR A 388 -11.71 1.84 12.14
C THR A 388 -12.83 2.82 11.83
N LEU A 389 -12.94 3.86 12.63
CA LEU A 389 -13.77 5.04 12.38
C LEU A 389 -12.91 6.27 12.56
N GLU A 390 -12.83 7.10 11.55
CA GLU A 390 -12.03 8.32 11.56
C GLU A 390 -12.84 9.50 11.01
N ASN A 391 -12.71 10.67 11.64
CA ASN A 391 -13.24 11.93 11.14
C ASN A 391 -12.15 13.00 11.16
N GLN A 392 -12.00 13.70 10.06
CA GLN A 392 -11.06 14.80 9.91
C GLN A 392 -11.78 16.04 9.41
N THR A 393 -11.55 17.18 10.07
CA THR A 393 -12.05 18.48 9.66
C THR A 393 -10.88 19.42 9.43
N GLU A 394 -10.80 20.03 8.25
CA GLU A 394 -9.72 20.91 7.83
C GLU A 394 -10.27 22.24 7.33
N LEU A 395 -9.69 23.35 7.77
CA LEU A 395 -9.92 24.70 7.28
C LEU A 395 -8.67 25.18 6.56
N THR A 396 -8.80 25.56 5.30
CA THR A 396 -7.73 26.22 4.54
C THR A 396 -8.05 27.69 4.35
N ALA A 397 -7.12 28.55 4.77
CA ALA A 397 -7.24 30.01 4.65
C ALA A 397 -6.04 30.58 3.89
N LYS A 398 -6.29 31.49 2.95
CA LYS A 398 -5.28 32.28 2.24
C LYS A 398 -5.43 33.73 2.62
N PHE A 399 -4.35 34.36 3.01
CA PHE A 399 -4.32 35.77 3.40
C PHE A 399 -2.90 36.33 3.25
N ASP A 400 -2.81 37.63 3.27
CA ASP A 400 -1.52 38.32 3.20
C ASP A 400 -1.24 39.10 4.49
N THR A 401 0.02 39.09 4.94
CA THR A 401 0.53 39.98 6.00
C THR A 401 1.55 40.93 5.38
N GLY A 402 1.06 42.06 4.90
CA GLY A 402 1.87 43.00 4.11
C GLY A 402 2.28 42.39 2.79
N PRO A 403 3.58 42.24 2.45
CA PRO A 403 4.05 41.66 1.20
C PRO A 403 4.13 40.12 1.24
N VAL A 404 3.81 39.50 2.36
CA VAL A 404 3.98 38.05 2.59
C VAL A 404 2.65 37.35 2.45
N GLY A 405 2.57 36.38 1.54
CA GLY A 405 1.39 35.54 1.33
C GLY A 405 1.41 34.30 2.24
N HIS A 406 0.26 33.93 2.77
CA HIS A 406 0.06 32.77 3.63
C HIS A 406 -0.94 31.80 3.03
N THR A 407 -0.65 30.51 3.13
CA THR A 407 -1.63 29.43 2.92
C THR A 407 -1.63 28.57 4.19
N LEU A 408 -2.57 28.88 5.09
CA LEU A 408 -2.73 28.22 6.37
C LEU A 408 -3.75 27.09 6.26
N LEU A 409 -3.36 25.89 6.69
CA LEU A 409 -4.23 24.75 6.96
C LEU A 409 -4.32 24.56 8.48
N ALA A 410 -5.52 24.48 9.03
CA ALA A 410 -5.74 24.07 10.41
C ALA A 410 -6.74 22.92 10.45
N GLY A 411 -6.51 21.93 11.31
CA GLY A 411 -7.36 20.74 11.32
C GLY A 411 -7.47 20.06 12.66
N VAL A 412 -8.53 19.24 12.78
CA VAL A 412 -8.80 18.33 13.88
C VAL A 412 -9.06 16.95 13.33
N ASP A 413 -8.51 15.93 13.98
CA ASP A 413 -8.62 14.54 13.65
C ASP A 413 -9.11 13.76 14.87
N LEU A 414 -10.11 12.88 14.67
CA LEU A 414 -10.66 12.02 15.71
C LEU A 414 -10.73 10.60 15.17
N ASN A 415 -10.23 9.63 15.92
CA ASN A 415 -10.23 8.24 15.48
C ASN A 415 -10.61 7.26 16.60
N TYR A 416 -11.26 6.18 16.20
CA TYR A 416 -11.55 5.00 17.02
C TYR A 416 -11.16 3.74 16.27
N GLU A 417 -10.54 2.81 16.96
CA GLU A 417 -10.08 1.54 16.40
C GLU A 417 -10.44 0.39 17.33
N SER A 418 -10.82 -0.75 16.74
CA SER A 418 -11.05 -1.99 17.46
C SER A 418 -10.48 -3.16 16.68
N TYR A 419 -9.76 -4.03 17.38
CA TYR A 419 -9.13 -5.22 16.79
C TYR A 419 -9.33 -6.42 17.66
N THR A 420 -9.83 -7.52 17.10
CA THR A 420 -9.90 -8.81 17.77
C THR A 420 -9.20 -9.87 16.94
N ASN A 421 -8.46 -10.75 17.60
CA ASN A 421 -7.77 -11.87 16.97
C ASN A 421 -8.00 -13.13 17.80
N LYS A 422 -8.66 -14.11 17.21
CA LYS A 422 -8.84 -15.46 17.78
C LYS A 422 -7.91 -16.39 17.02
N ALA A 423 -6.78 -16.74 17.64
CA ALA A 423 -5.86 -17.71 17.08
C ALA A 423 -6.38 -19.14 17.32
N PHE A 424 -6.03 -20.05 16.42
CA PHE A 424 -6.26 -21.47 16.52
C PHE A 424 -5.00 -22.24 16.16
N SER A 425 -4.90 -23.50 16.57
CA SER A 425 -3.78 -24.36 16.30
C SER A 425 -4.23 -25.72 15.79
N ARG A 426 -3.56 -26.22 14.76
CA ARG A 426 -3.66 -27.61 14.30
C ARG A 426 -2.41 -28.34 14.75
N THR A 427 -2.56 -29.56 15.26
CA THR A 427 -1.44 -30.41 15.69
C THR A 427 -1.58 -31.77 15.05
N GLY A 428 -0.52 -32.30 14.49
CA GLY A 428 -0.47 -33.57 13.80
C GLY A 428 0.76 -34.38 14.14
N THR A 429 1.18 -35.25 13.22
CA THR A 429 2.31 -36.13 13.39
C THR A 429 3.31 -35.95 12.25
N CYS A 430 4.55 -36.32 12.51
CA CYS A 430 5.58 -36.50 11.51
C CYS A 430 5.95 -37.97 11.50
N ASN A 431 5.73 -38.65 10.39
CA ASN A 431 5.98 -40.08 10.24
C ASN A 431 5.45 -40.93 11.44
N GLY A 432 4.21 -40.62 11.86
CA GLY A 432 3.56 -41.28 13.01
C GLY A 432 3.96 -40.79 14.40
N THR A 433 4.96 -39.95 14.53
CA THR A 433 5.42 -39.37 15.80
C THR A 433 4.73 -38.01 16.02
N ALA A 434 4.17 -37.80 17.22
CA ALA A 434 3.49 -36.54 17.59
C ALA A 434 4.42 -35.33 17.47
N LEU A 435 3.90 -34.24 16.92
CA LEU A 435 4.58 -32.97 16.82
C LEU A 435 4.16 -31.99 17.93
N PRO A 436 4.94 -30.96 18.22
CA PRO A 436 4.54 -29.88 19.13
C PRO A 436 3.23 -29.19 18.68
N THR A 437 2.49 -28.64 19.64
CA THR A 437 1.29 -27.86 19.39
C THR A 437 1.51 -26.79 18.33
N GLY A 438 0.59 -26.65 17.38
CA GLY A 438 0.72 -25.72 16.24
C GLY A 438 1.54 -26.27 15.07
N SER A 439 1.92 -27.55 15.10
CA SER A 439 2.63 -28.20 13.98
C SER A 439 1.73 -29.29 13.36
N PRO A 440 0.99 -29.01 12.27
CA PRO A 440 0.06 -29.96 11.67
C PRO A 440 0.71 -31.13 10.95
N GLY A 441 2.00 -31.04 10.62
CA GLY A 441 2.71 -32.10 9.94
C GLY A 441 4.18 -31.79 9.67
N CYS A 442 4.81 -32.66 8.92
CA CYS A 442 6.11 -32.43 8.26
C CYS A 442 6.07 -33.03 6.84
N VAL A 443 6.82 -32.42 5.95
CA VAL A 443 6.94 -32.86 4.55
C VAL A 443 8.41 -32.88 4.12
N PRO A 444 8.80 -33.71 3.13
CA PRO A 444 10.15 -33.62 2.55
C PRO A 444 10.44 -32.21 2.05
N ALA A 445 11.67 -31.73 2.23
CA ALA A 445 12.04 -30.35 1.93
C ALA A 445 11.88 -29.96 0.44
N GLY A 446 12.06 -30.91 -0.48
CA GLY A 446 11.83 -30.70 -1.92
C GLY A 446 10.39 -30.97 -2.38
N PHE A 447 9.43 -31.07 -1.46
CA PHE A 447 8.06 -31.40 -1.77
C PHE A 447 7.34 -30.25 -2.53
N THR A 448 6.65 -30.57 -3.60
CA THR A 448 6.07 -29.58 -4.51
C THR A 448 4.55 -29.44 -4.45
N THR A 449 3.85 -30.39 -3.84
CA THR A 449 2.39 -30.36 -3.73
C THR A 449 1.92 -30.90 -2.40
N GLY A 450 1.26 -30.09 -1.61
CA GLY A 450 0.58 -30.52 -0.40
C GLY A 450 -0.66 -31.36 -0.73
N GLY A 451 -0.87 -32.46 -0.02
CA GLY A 451 -2.17 -33.07 0.07
C GLY A 451 -3.14 -32.18 0.83
N ASP A 452 -4.41 -32.57 0.94
CA ASP A 452 -5.33 -31.89 1.83
C ASP A 452 -4.91 -32.10 3.29
N SER A 453 -5.05 -31.06 4.11
CA SER A 453 -4.96 -31.24 5.56
C SER A 453 -5.95 -32.32 5.97
N PRO A 454 -5.51 -33.35 6.69
CA PRO A 454 -6.43 -34.37 7.15
C PRO A 454 -7.62 -33.70 7.82
N SER A 455 -8.83 -34.04 7.43
CA SER A 455 -10.08 -33.51 8.03
C SER A 455 -10.17 -33.77 9.52
N THR A 456 -9.36 -34.71 10.00
CA THR A 456 -9.23 -35.15 11.40
C THR A 456 -8.31 -34.28 12.25
N THR A 457 -7.64 -33.25 11.66
CA THR A 457 -6.82 -32.33 12.46
C THR A 457 -7.68 -31.11 12.85
N PRO A 458 -8.43 -31.14 13.96
CA PRO A 458 -9.27 -30.02 14.36
C PRO A 458 -8.41 -28.83 14.77
N SER A 459 -8.86 -27.63 14.41
CA SER A 459 -8.29 -26.41 14.98
C SER A 459 -8.74 -26.26 16.42
N VAL A 460 -7.79 -26.23 17.34
CA VAL A 460 -8.04 -26.02 18.78
C VAL A 460 -7.88 -24.54 19.11
N PRO A 461 -8.76 -23.94 19.93
CA PRO A 461 -8.60 -22.55 20.34
C PRO A 461 -7.22 -22.30 20.96
N GLY A 462 -6.58 -21.23 20.52
CA GLY A 462 -5.31 -20.72 21.01
C GLY A 462 -5.49 -19.37 21.70
N ASN A 463 -4.61 -18.43 21.43
CA ASN A 463 -4.64 -17.11 22.02
C ASN A 463 -5.83 -16.28 21.50
N TYR A 464 -6.47 -15.52 22.41
CA TYR A 464 -7.46 -14.51 22.08
C TYR A 464 -6.92 -13.14 22.48
N ALA A 465 -6.81 -12.21 21.51
CA ALA A 465 -6.49 -10.82 21.74
C ALA A 465 -7.70 -9.94 21.43
N SER A 466 -7.96 -8.95 22.27
CA SER A 466 -8.98 -7.91 22.06
C SER A 466 -8.39 -6.55 22.40
N SER A 467 -8.55 -5.61 21.52
CA SER A 467 -7.91 -4.30 21.64
C SER A 467 -8.83 -3.21 21.13
N GLN A 468 -8.76 -2.04 21.78
CA GLN A 468 -9.46 -0.83 21.38
C GLN A 468 -8.54 0.37 21.53
N ALA A 469 -8.72 1.38 20.69
CA ALA A 469 -7.97 2.63 20.82
C ALA A 469 -8.81 3.84 20.40
N TRP A 470 -8.48 4.98 20.99
CA TRP A 470 -9.04 6.30 20.68
C TRP A 470 -7.90 7.27 20.48
N GLY A 471 -8.01 8.10 19.48
CA GLY A 471 -7.04 9.15 19.22
C GLY A 471 -7.71 10.47 18.87
N ALA A 472 -7.04 11.55 19.20
CA ALA A 472 -7.38 12.89 18.76
C ALA A 472 -6.11 13.66 18.42
N GLY A 473 -6.17 14.47 17.36
CA GLY A 473 -5.09 15.35 16.93
C GLY A 473 -5.60 16.73 16.57
N ILE A 474 -4.83 17.76 16.90
CA ILE A 474 -5.04 19.13 16.43
C ILE A 474 -3.76 19.62 15.77
N TYR A 475 -3.89 20.25 14.62
CA TYR A 475 -2.72 20.67 13.85
C TYR A 475 -2.94 21.96 13.06
N ALA A 476 -1.82 22.60 12.76
CA ALA A 476 -1.76 23.72 11.83
C ALA A 476 -0.48 23.63 10.99
N ASN A 477 -0.59 23.99 9.73
CA ASN A 477 0.55 24.12 8.81
C ASN A 477 0.40 25.37 7.98
N ASP A 478 1.44 26.19 7.91
CA ASP A 478 1.47 27.36 7.05
C ASP A 478 2.55 27.23 5.98
N THR A 479 2.17 27.59 4.76
CA THR A 479 3.11 27.80 3.66
C THR A 479 3.18 29.30 3.41
N ILE A 480 4.32 29.89 3.73
CA ILE A 480 4.57 31.32 3.76
C ILE A 480 5.36 31.69 2.49
N GLN A 481 4.73 32.43 1.58
CA GLN A 481 5.37 32.98 0.39
C GLN A 481 6.07 34.30 0.75
N VAL A 482 7.38 34.23 1.09
CA VAL A 482 8.16 35.40 1.52
C VAL A 482 8.56 36.27 0.33
N MET A 483 8.95 35.60 -0.78
CA MET A 483 9.31 36.21 -2.06
C MET A 483 8.79 35.33 -3.20
N PRO A 484 8.65 35.80 -4.42
CA PRO A 484 8.17 34.97 -5.53
C PRO A 484 8.94 33.65 -5.73
N TRP A 485 10.22 33.64 -5.32
CA TRP A 485 11.13 32.50 -5.42
C TRP A 485 11.43 31.79 -4.10
N LEU A 486 10.87 32.28 -2.94
CA LEU A 486 11.18 31.77 -1.59
C LEU A 486 9.92 31.48 -0.82
N LYS A 487 9.72 30.22 -0.45
CA LYS A 487 8.66 29.76 0.45
C LYS A 487 9.25 29.15 1.71
N LEU A 488 8.62 29.42 2.84
CA LEU A 488 8.87 28.74 4.12
C LEU A 488 7.65 27.88 4.46
N VAL A 489 7.89 26.69 4.97
CA VAL A 489 6.85 25.78 5.43
C VAL A 489 7.04 25.54 6.92
N GLY A 490 5.99 25.71 7.71
CA GLY A 490 6.00 25.45 9.15
C GLY A 490 4.72 24.79 9.60
N GLY A 491 4.83 23.68 10.32
CA GLY A 491 3.66 22.96 10.82
C GLY A 491 3.91 22.32 12.19
N VAL A 492 2.87 22.26 12.98
CA VAL A 492 2.83 21.62 14.29
C VAL A 492 1.54 20.83 14.44
N ARG A 493 1.63 19.66 15.04
CA ARG A 493 0.50 18.81 15.40
C ARG A 493 0.71 18.26 16.81
N TRP A 494 -0.33 18.29 17.62
CA TRP A 494 -0.37 17.62 18.90
C TRP A 494 -1.39 16.48 18.84
N ASP A 495 -0.96 15.30 19.28
CA ASP A 495 -1.76 14.07 19.29
C ASP A 495 -1.86 13.52 20.71
N VAL A 496 -3.02 12.94 21.01
CA VAL A 496 -3.24 12.02 22.13
C VAL A 496 -3.77 10.70 21.60
N TYR A 497 -3.22 9.59 22.08
CA TYR A 497 -3.64 8.26 21.68
C TYR A 497 -3.71 7.34 22.90
N THR A 498 -4.87 6.78 23.16
CA THR A 498 -5.10 5.83 24.26
C THR A 498 -5.48 4.48 23.68
N ALA A 499 -4.73 3.45 24.00
CA ALA A 499 -5.03 2.09 23.58
C ALA A 499 -5.17 1.16 24.79
N GLN A 500 -6.11 0.22 24.68
CA GLN A 500 -6.33 -0.87 25.62
C GLN A 500 -6.10 -2.19 24.87
N ILE A 501 -5.24 -3.03 25.39
CA ILE A 501 -4.95 -4.35 24.83
C ILE A 501 -5.16 -5.43 25.89
N GLY A 502 -5.93 -6.44 25.54
CA GLY A 502 -6.11 -7.62 26.33
C GLY A 502 -5.67 -8.88 25.58
N ASN A 503 -5.10 -9.85 26.31
CA ASN A 503 -4.58 -11.08 25.72
C ASN A 503 -4.74 -12.27 26.69
N SER A 504 -5.34 -13.37 26.24
CA SER A 504 -5.58 -14.56 27.05
C SER A 504 -4.32 -15.31 27.51
N ILE A 505 -3.18 -15.08 26.85
CA ILE A 505 -1.89 -15.66 27.31
C ILE A 505 -1.45 -15.05 28.64
N ASN A 506 -1.80 -13.78 28.90
CA ASN A 506 -1.49 -13.09 30.15
C ASN A 506 -2.48 -13.40 31.28
N SER A 507 -3.63 -14.02 30.99
CA SER A 507 -4.56 -14.53 31.98
C SER A 507 -4.21 -15.99 32.26
N ALA A 508 -3.91 -16.32 33.50
CA ALA A 508 -3.51 -17.64 33.98
C ALA A 508 -4.01 -18.85 33.16
N ASN A 509 -3.34 -19.12 32.07
CA ASN A 509 -3.13 -20.43 31.41
C ASN A 509 -4.30 -21.38 31.18
N THR A 510 -5.50 -20.90 30.87
CA THR A 510 -6.57 -21.81 30.50
C THR A 510 -6.98 -21.56 29.05
N PRO A 511 -6.76 -22.52 28.11
CA PRO A 511 -7.35 -22.45 26.79
C PRO A 511 -8.85 -22.27 26.89
N GLY A 512 -9.38 -21.20 26.27
CA GLY A 512 -10.80 -20.85 26.32
C GLY A 512 -11.20 -19.86 27.43
N ASN A 513 -10.29 -19.42 28.28
CA ASN A 513 -10.57 -18.32 29.21
C ASN A 513 -10.64 -16.98 28.46
N THR A 514 -11.86 -16.41 28.40
CA THR A 514 -12.10 -15.09 27.78
C THR A 514 -11.88 -13.91 28.74
N ALA A 515 -11.53 -14.16 29.99
CA ALA A 515 -11.15 -13.11 30.94
C ALA A 515 -9.76 -12.60 30.59
N VAL A 516 -9.70 -11.51 29.85
CA VAL A 516 -8.47 -10.92 29.33
C VAL A 516 -8.09 -9.73 30.22
N PRO A 517 -6.98 -9.77 30.97
CA PRO A 517 -6.52 -8.58 31.66
C PRO A 517 -6.16 -7.51 30.63
N TYR A 518 -6.83 -6.36 30.70
CA TYR A 518 -6.54 -5.24 29.83
C TYR A 518 -5.34 -4.43 30.34
N TYR A 519 -4.45 -4.12 29.42
CA TYR A 519 -3.38 -3.19 29.60
C TYR A 519 -3.74 -1.90 28.88
N THR A 520 -3.70 -0.75 29.57
CA THR A 520 -4.04 0.54 28.99
C THR A 520 -2.83 1.45 28.98
N GLN A 521 -2.59 2.13 27.89
CA GLN A 521 -1.55 3.14 27.76
C GLN A 521 -2.09 4.35 27.00
N THR A 522 -1.71 5.54 27.48
CA THR A 522 -1.94 6.81 26.80
C THR A 522 -0.61 7.44 26.46
N ASP A 523 -0.41 7.72 25.19
CA ASP A 523 0.73 8.42 24.65
C ASP A 523 0.29 9.79 24.13
N THR A 524 1.10 10.83 24.37
CA THR A 524 0.95 12.15 23.76
C THR A 524 2.23 12.53 23.04
N TYR A 525 2.09 13.21 21.92
CA TYR A 525 3.25 13.62 21.13
C TYR A 525 2.99 14.91 20.36
N THR A 526 4.04 15.72 20.23
CA THR A 526 4.03 16.89 19.35
C THR A 526 4.92 16.63 18.14
N SER A 527 4.31 16.55 16.98
CA SER A 527 5.00 16.43 15.69
C SER A 527 5.21 17.78 15.07
N VAL A 528 6.40 18.00 14.48
CA VAL A 528 6.74 19.24 13.79
C VAL A 528 7.19 18.96 12.37
N ARG A 529 6.96 19.94 11.49
CA ARG A 529 7.49 19.99 10.14
C ARG A 529 7.97 21.39 9.84
N THR A 530 9.17 21.50 9.28
CA THR A 530 9.67 22.78 8.77
C THR A 530 10.33 22.54 7.41
N GLY A 531 10.28 23.54 6.55
CA GLY A 531 10.92 23.48 5.23
C GLY A 531 11.19 24.83 4.66
N VAL A 532 12.19 24.86 3.77
CA VAL A 532 12.51 26.01 2.92
C VAL A 532 12.44 25.52 1.50
N ILE A 533 11.74 26.26 0.64
CA ILE A 533 11.62 25.96 -0.80
C ILE A 533 12.14 27.20 -1.55
N ILE A 534 13.06 26.97 -2.47
CA ILE A 534 13.65 27.98 -3.34
C ILE A 534 13.31 27.61 -4.78
N GLU A 535 12.57 28.47 -5.45
CA GLU A 535 12.10 28.32 -6.83
C GLU A 535 12.63 29.46 -7.73
N PRO A 536 13.87 29.35 -8.24
CA PRO A 536 14.43 30.38 -9.10
C PRO A 536 13.64 30.59 -10.38
N THR A 537 13.02 29.52 -10.88
CA THR A 537 12.06 29.51 -11.99
C THR A 537 10.90 28.56 -11.67
N PRO A 538 9.75 28.64 -12.35
CA PRO A 538 8.63 27.73 -12.14
C PRO A 538 8.97 26.26 -12.38
N GLU A 539 10.00 25.97 -13.17
CA GLU A 539 10.43 24.62 -13.53
C GLU A 539 11.49 24.05 -12.58
N GLN A 540 11.90 24.80 -11.55
CA GLN A 540 12.99 24.41 -10.64
C GLN A 540 12.60 24.64 -9.20
N SER A 541 12.71 23.62 -8.37
CA SER A 541 12.46 23.71 -6.93
C SER A 541 13.59 23.02 -6.18
N TYR A 542 14.23 23.75 -5.27
CA TYR A 542 15.22 23.23 -4.33
C TYR A 542 14.65 23.33 -2.93
N TYR A 543 14.83 22.31 -2.12
CA TYR A 543 14.26 22.34 -0.78
C TYR A 543 15.17 21.71 0.27
N PHE A 544 14.97 22.17 1.49
CA PHE A 544 15.41 21.51 2.70
C PHE A 544 14.20 21.30 3.60
N SER A 545 14.11 20.15 4.24
CA SER A 545 13.04 19.88 5.21
C SER A 545 13.54 19.11 6.44
N TYR A 546 12.89 19.39 7.55
CA TYR A 546 12.95 18.62 8.77
C TYR A 546 11.54 18.24 9.19
N SER A 547 11.34 16.98 9.57
CA SER A 547 10.04 16.47 9.99
C SER A 547 10.20 15.40 11.06
N THR A 548 9.19 15.30 11.95
CA THR A 548 9.16 14.27 12.98
C THR A 548 7.93 13.40 12.84
N SER A 549 8.01 12.20 13.40
CA SER A 549 6.88 11.30 13.56
C SER A 549 7.00 10.46 14.83
N PHE A 550 5.91 9.80 15.21
CA PHE A 550 5.89 8.91 16.36
C PHE A 550 4.97 7.72 16.11
N ASN A 551 5.32 6.59 16.73
CA ASN A 551 4.51 5.39 16.73
C ASN A 551 4.20 5.01 18.18
N PRO A 552 2.93 5.14 18.63
CA PRO A 552 2.51 4.69 19.95
C PRO A 552 2.88 3.24 20.20
N SER A 553 3.18 2.88 21.43
CA SER A 553 3.66 1.53 21.73
C SER A 553 2.65 0.44 21.41
N LEU A 554 1.37 0.75 21.44
CA LEU A 554 0.27 -0.17 21.19
C LEU A 554 -0.45 0.07 19.84
N GLU A 555 0.17 0.79 18.91
CA GLU A 555 -0.44 1.20 17.63
C GLU A 555 -0.93 0.02 16.78
N GLN A 556 -0.21 -1.09 16.78
CA GLN A 556 -0.61 -2.24 15.97
C GLN A 556 -1.82 -2.99 16.54
N LEU A 557 -2.20 -2.73 17.79
CA LEU A 557 -3.28 -3.40 18.52
C LEU A 557 -3.18 -4.93 18.52
N THR A 558 -2.05 -5.47 18.08
CA THR A 558 -1.74 -6.89 18.11
C THR A 558 -0.96 -7.19 19.36
N SER A 559 -1.47 -8.07 20.22
CA SER A 559 -0.81 -8.44 21.45
C SER A 559 -0.18 -9.82 21.31
N THR A 560 1.11 -9.87 21.60
CA THR A 560 1.84 -11.11 21.84
C THR A 560 2.19 -11.24 23.34
N THR A 561 2.71 -12.38 23.75
CA THR A 561 3.20 -12.59 25.12
C THR A 561 4.13 -11.45 25.57
N GLY A 562 3.87 -10.89 26.75
CA GLY A 562 4.79 -9.92 27.36
C GLY A 562 4.63 -8.46 26.90
N THR A 563 3.44 -8.07 26.42
CA THR A 563 3.15 -6.66 26.15
C THR A 563 3.27 -5.86 27.43
N THR A 564 4.30 -5.04 27.54
CA THR A 564 4.55 -4.09 28.64
C THR A 564 4.44 -2.66 28.13
N ALA A 565 4.28 -1.68 29.06
CA ALA A 565 4.40 -0.27 28.72
C ALA A 565 5.79 0.03 28.16
N LEU A 566 5.85 0.29 26.88
CA LEU A 566 7.05 0.77 26.23
C LEU A 566 6.86 2.23 25.85
N PRO A 567 7.91 3.05 25.89
CA PRO A 567 7.80 4.43 25.37
C PRO A 567 7.46 4.38 23.87
N PRO A 568 6.77 5.40 23.33
CA PRO A 568 6.52 5.50 21.91
C PRO A 568 7.83 5.55 21.12
N GLU A 569 7.85 4.93 19.95
CA GLU A 569 8.93 5.15 18.99
C GLU A 569 8.85 6.58 18.48
N THR A 570 9.96 7.28 18.41
CA THR A 570 10.04 8.64 17.88
C THR A 570 11.01 8.73 16.72
N ASN A 571 10.66 9.50 15.72
CA ASN A 571 11.43 9.57 14.49
C ASN A 571 11.71 11.01 14.11
N ALA A 572 12.90 11.25 13.55
CA ALA A 572 13.30 12.52 12.96
C ALA A 572 13.88 12.28 11.57
N GLY A 573 13.45 13.08 10.61
CA GLY A 573 13.90 13.05 9.24
C GLY A 573 14.43 14.38 8.76
N PHE A 574 15.55 14.33 8.04
CA PHE A 574 16.13 15.46 7.31
C PHE A 574 16.18 15.09 5.83
N GLU A 575 15.78 16.01 4.97
CA GLU A 575 15.88 15.83 3.52
C GLU A 575 16.31 17.13 2.84
N ILE A 576 17.24 17.03 1.90
CA ILE A 576 17.58 18.08 0.97
C ILE A 576 17.39 17.54 -0.44
N GLY A 577 16.69 18.27 -1.28
CA GLY A 577 16.36 17.78 -2.62
C GLY A 577 16.17 18.88 -3.64
N ALA A 578 16.05 18.42 -4.88
CA ALA A 578 15.77 19.25 -6.04
C ALA A 578 14.73 18.56 -6.93
N LYS A 579 13.87 19.36 -7.56
CA LYS A 579 12.87 18.94 -8.53
C LYS A 579 12.96 19.82 -9.76
N TYR A 580 12.81 19.21 -10.91
CA TYR A 580 12.87 19.88 -12.21
C TYR A 580 11.71 19.42 -13.10
N GLU A 581 11.12 20.36 -13.81
CA GLU A 581 10.26 20.11 -14.95
C GLU A 581 11.02 20.43 -16.23
N LEU A 582 11.48 19.39 -16.91
CA LEU A 582 12.30 19.45 -18.11
C LEU A 582 11.45 19.32 -19.37
N LEU A 583 12.02 19.58 -20.55
CA LEU A 583 11.38 19.42 -21.86
C LEU A 583 10.04 20.16 -21.95
N LYS A 584 10.00 21.41 -21.47
CA LYS A 584 8.79 22.26 -21.41
C LYS A 584 7.69 21.67 -20.53
N GLY A 585 8.07 21.04 -19.40
CA GLY A 585 7.14 20.45 -18.45
C GLY A 585 6.71 19.02 -18.78
N ASN A 586 7.25 18.38 -19.82
CA ASN A 586 6.87 17.02 -20.20
C ASN A 586 7.62 15.92 -19.42
N LEU A 587 8.70 16.26 -18.74
CA LEU A 587 9.51 15.31 -17.99
C LEU A 587 9.86 15.87 -16.60
N SER A 588 9.36 15.25 -15.56
CA SER A 588 9.75 15.53 -14.19
C SER A 588 10.99 14.72 -13.82
N LEU A 589 11.96 15.39 -13.19
CA LEU A 589 13.14 14.79 -12.58
C LEU A 589 13.22 15.27 -11.13
N ASN A 590 13.42 14.35 -10.19
CA ASN A 590 13.62 14.68 -8.79
C ASN A 590 14.81 13.92 -8.20
N GLY A 591 15.46 14.52 -7.21
CA GLY A 591 16.55 13.89 -6.48
C GLY A 591 16.61 14.41 -5.06
N ALA A 592 16.98 13.54 -4.10
CA ALA A 592 17.10 13.92 -2.70
C ALA A 592 18.18 13.12 -1.98
N LEU A 593 18.80 13.78 -0.99
CA LEU A 593 19.59 13.15 0.07
C LEU A 593 18.79 13.21 1.36
N PHE A 594 18.76 12.12 2.12
CA PHE A 594 17.95 12.07 3.30
C PHE A 594 18.62 11.29 4.43
N ARG A 595 18.15 11.53 5.66
CA ARG A 595 18.52 10.80 6.87
C ARG A 595 17.31 10.69 7.77
N ILE A 596 16.98 9.47 8.18
CA ILE A 596 15.89 9.15 9.12
C ILE A 596 16.51 8.47 10.33
N ILE A 597 16.18 8.94 11.53
CA ILE A 597 16.62 8.36 12.80
C ILE A 597 15.35 7.94 13.55
N LYS A 598 15.27 6.68 13.93
CA LYS A 598 14.23 6.08 14.75
C LYS A 598 14.78 5.75 16.13
N ASN A 599 14.20 6.34 17.17
CA ASN A 599 14.52 6.07 18.57
C ASN A 599 13.46 5.14 19.18
N ASN A 600 13.82 4.44 20.28
CA ASN A 600 12.97 3.48 20.97
C ASN A 600 12.44 2.38 20.04
N ALA A 601 13.18 2.06 18.98
CA ALA A 601 12.79 1.02 18.02
C ALA A 601 12.56 -0.31 18.73
N ARG A 602 11.44 -0.98 18.44
CA ARG A 602 11.09 -2.25 19.07
C ARG A 602 11.74 -3.43 18.39
N THR A 603 12.21 -4.35 19.20
CA THR A 603 12.68 -5.66 18.75
C THR A 603 11.90 -6.74 19.46
N THR A 604 11.47 -7.74 18.71
CA THR A 604 10.92 -8.97 19.28
C THR A 604 12.07 -9.80 19.81
N ASN A 605 12.03 -10.13 21.08
CA ASN A 605 12.98 -11.03 21.74
C ASN A 605 12.70 -12.49 21.33
N PRO A 606 13.69 -13.41 21.53
CA PRO A 606 13.49 -14.83 21.24
C PRO A 606 12.35 -15.50 22.00
N ASP A 607 11.98 -14.96 23.16
CA ASP A 607 10.86 -15.41 23.99
C ASP A 607 9.50 -14.82 23.56
N GLY A 608 9.48 -14.01 22.51
CA GLY A 608 8.28 -13.34 22.00
C GLY A 608 7.91 -12.04 22.71
N THR A 609 8.68 -11.61 23.72
CA THR A 609 8.52 -10.29 24.35
C THR A 609 9.10 -9.19 23.48
N PHE A 610 8.72 -7.94 23.74
CA PHE A 610 9.30 -6.78 23.08
C PHE A 610 10.20 -6.00 24.02
N SER A 611 11.33 -5.55 23.50
CA SER A 611 12.16 -4.55 24.16
C SER A 611 12.36 -3.33 23.26
N PRO A 612 12.48 -2.11 23.83
CA PRO A 612 12.88 -0.94 23.06
C PRO A 612 14.35 -1.13 22.65
N THR A 613 14.60 -1.32 21.36
CA THR A 613 15.94 -1.66 20.85
C THR A 613 16.90 -0.50 20.78
N GLY A 614 16.48 0.67 21.13
CA GLY A 614 17.35 1.80 21.04
C GLY A 614 17.20 2.56 19.71
N GLN A 615 18.20 2.57 18.84
CA GLN A 615 18.23 3.52 17.73
C GLN A 615 18.53 2.84 16.39
N ILE A 616 17.71 3.15 15.36
CA ILE A 616 17.95 2.74 13.97
C ILE A 616 18.09 3.99 13.13
N GLN A 617 19.11 4.03 12.28
CA GLN A 617 19.30 5.09 11.28
C GLN A 617 19.22 4.49 9.89
N VAL A 618 18.54 5.21 8.98
CA VAL A 618 18.63 4.96 7.54
C VAL A 618 18.90 6.30 6.87
N GLN A 619 19.98 6.37 6.11
CA GLN A 619 20.33 7.54 5.30
C GLN A 619 20.63 7.10 3.88
N GLY A 620 20.53 8.02 2.92
CA GLY A 620 20.73 7.65 1.55
C GLY A 620 20.47 8.74 0.53
N ALA A 621 20.38 8.31 -0.70
CA ALA A 621 20.06 9.13 -1.84
C ALA A 621 18.97 8.48 -2.68
N ARG A 622 18.15 9.29 -3.31
CA ARG A 622 17.16 8.82 -4.28
C ARG A 622 17.09 9.74 -5.49
N ILE A 623 16.75 9.18 -6.61
CA ILE A 623 16.45 9.90 -7.86
C ILE A 623 15.21 9.27 -8.48
N GLY A 624 14.34 10.08 -9.08
CA GLY A 624 13.14 9.63 -9.78
C GLY A 624 12.90 10.49 -11.03
N PHE A 625 12.28 9.88 -12.03
CA PHE A 625 11.88 10.55 -13.26
C PHE A 625 10.54 9.97 -13.77
N ALA A 626 9.72 10.85 -14.36
CA ALA A 626 8.46 10.46 -14.96
C ALA A 626 8.06 11.43 -16.07
N GLY A 627 7.61 10.93 -17.22
CA GLY A 627 7.09 11.77 -18.30
C GLY A 627 7.48 11.32 -19.68
N ARG A 628 7.52 12.29 -20.61
CA ARG A 628 7.83 12.07 -22.03
C ARG A 628 9.17 12.67 -22.40
N ILE A 629 10.03 11.86 -23.02
CA ILE A 629 11.28 12.33 -23.65
C ILE A 629 10.93 12.87 -25.05
N LEU A 630 10.06 12.17 -25.76
CA LEU A 630 9.44 12.58 -27.03
C LEU A 630 7.92 12.41 -26.90
N PRO A 631 7.10 13.01 -27.76
CA PRO A 631 5.65 12.81 -27.72
C PRO A 631 5.23 11.36 -27.70
N GLU A 632 5.96 10.49 -28.41
CA GLU A 632 5.71 9.06 -28.54
C GLU A 632 6.43 8.22 -27.46
N TRP A 633 7.40 8.79 -26.74
CA TRP A 633 8.29 8.06 -25.85
C TRP A 633 8.10 8.47 -24.40
N GLN A 634 7.50 7.58 -23.61
CA GLN A 634 7.29 7.75 -22.17
C GLN A 634 8.31 6.95 -21.36
N VAL A 635 8.67 7.51 -20.22
CA VAL A 635 9.56 6.88 -19.24
C VAL A 635 9.04 7.12 -17.82
N PHE A 636 9.27 6.13 -16.97
CA PHE A 636 9.05 6.22 -15.53
C PHE A 636 10.11 5.39 -14.82
N GLY A 637 10.63 5.88 -13.71
CA GLY A 637 11.57 5.08 -12.93
C GLY A 637 12.27 5.86 -11.85
N GLY A 638 13.19 5.16 -11.20
CA GLY A 638 14.01 5.75 -10.17
C GLY A 638 14.99 4.76 -9.56
N TYR A 639 15.82 5.27 -8.68
CA TYR A 639 16.83 4.53 -7.94
C TYR A 639 16.94 5.07 -6.52
N ALA A 640 17.15 4.18 -5.55
CA ALA A 640 17.44 4.51 -4.18
C ALA A 640 18.67 3.74 -3.68
N TYR A 641 19.55 4.46 -3.01
CA TYR A 641 20.64 3.95 -2.20
C TYR A 641 20.30 4.15 -0.73
N LEU A 642 20.37 3.08 0.08
CA LEU A 642 20.05 3.08 1.51
C LEU A 642 21.27 2.57 2.32
N ASP A 643 21.79 3.40 3.22
CA ASP A 643 22.73 2.97 4.27
C ASP A 643 21.96 2.90 5.58
N GLY A 644 21.43 1.70 5.87
CA GLY A 644 20.67 1.42 7.10
C GLY A 644 21.58 0.79 8.16
N ARG A 645 21.49 1.28 9.42
CA ARG A 645 22.25 0.77 10.56
C ARG A 645 21.44 0.77 11.86
N ILE A 646 21.54 -0.29 12.60
CA ILE A 646 21.11 -0.38 13.99
C ILE A 646 22.22 0.24 14.83
N LEU A 647 22.03 1.47 15.32
CA LEU A 647 23.07 2.21 16.05
C LEU A 647 23.18 1.73 17.50
N ASN A 648 22.05 1.33 18.09
CA ASN A 648 22.00 0.77 19.44
C ASN A 648 20.96 -0.37 19.45
N GLY A 649 21.43 -1.59 19.58
CA GLY A 649 20.59 -2.78 19.59
C GLY A 649 20.54 -3.40 20.98
N THR A 650 19.38 -3.76 21.49
CA THR A 650 19.21 -4.44 22.79
C THR A 650 19.35 -5.97 22.67
N ALA A 651 19.05 -6.54 21.49
CA ALA A 651 19.33 -7.94 21.24
C ALA A 651 20.83 -8.16 21.01
N ALA A 652 21.35 -9.23 21.55
CA ALA A 652 22.77 -9.60 21.39
C ALA A 652 23.16 -9.59 19.90
N ASN A 653 24.30 -8.96 19.60
CA ASN A 653 24.92 -8.91 18.28
C ASN A 653 24.07 -8.22 17.16
N THR A 654 23.26 -7.20 17.49
CA THR A 654 22.53 -6.44 16.47
C THR A 654 23.09 -5.04 16.23
N THR A 655 23.85 -4.47 17.15
CA THR A 655 24.48 -3.15 16.97
C THR A 655 25.46 -3.15 15.80
N GLY A 656 25.34 -2.19 14.89
CA GLY A 656 26.12 -2.07 13.66
C GLY A 656 25.54 -2.82 12.48
N ASN A 657 24.57 -3.70 12.69
CA ASN A 657 23.93 -4.48 11.63
C ASN A 657 22.97 -3.64 10.77
N VAL A 658 22.72 -4.15 9.57
CA VAL A 658 21.70 -3.60 8.67
C VAL A 658 20.31 -4.01 9.18
N PRO A 659 19.33 -3.10 9.23
CA PRO A 659 17.95 -3.46 9.57
C PRO A 659 17.39 -4.50 8.58
N LEU A 660 16.54 -5.40 9.09
CA LEU A 660 15.94 -6.44 8.25
C LEU A 660 15.20 -5.84 7.03
N ASN A 661 15.19 -6.56 5.92
CA ASN A 661 14.52 -6.23 4.67
C ASN A 661 14.86 -4.82 4.13
N THR A 662 16.09 -4.35 4.41
CA THR A 662 16.60 -3.05 3.93
C THR A 662 17.72 -3.31 2.91
N PRO A 663 17.41 -3.37 1.60
CA PRO A 663 18.42 -3.50 0.56
C PRO A 663 19.21 -2.20 0.45
N ARG A 664 20.50 -2.31 0.15
CA ARG A 664 21.36 -1.15 -0.06
C ARG A 664 20.97 -0.39 -1.34
N ASP A 665 20.64 -1.12 -2.37
CA ASP A 665 20.36 -0.59 -3.71
C ASP A 665 19.03 -1.15 -4.20
N SER A 666 18.16 -0.30 -4.74
CA SER A 666 16.93 -0.69 -5.43
C SER A 666 16.60 0.30 -6.52
N GLY A 667 15.98 -0.16 -7.59
CA GLY A 667 15.60 0.71 -8.67
C GLY A 667 14.74 0.05 -9.72
N ASN A 668 14.09 0.88 -10.49
CA ASN A 668 13.26 0.44 -11.60
C ASN A 668 13.32 1.44 -12.74
N ILE A 669 13.09 0.95 -13.93
CA ILE A 669 12.80 1.74 -15.12
C ILE A 669 11.68 1.05 -15.90
N TRP A 670 10.71 1.82 -16.35
CA TRP A 670 9.66 1.42 -17.27
C TRP A 670 9.60 2.41 -18.42
N THR A 671 9.48 1.91 -19.64
CA THR A 671 9.42 2.75 -20.83
C THR A 671 8.47 2.19 -21.86
N THR A 672 7.77 3.09 -22.57
CA THR A 672 6.91 2.72 -23.70
C THR A 672 7.15 3.68 -24.87
N TYR A 673 7.09 3.14 -26.08
CA TYR A 673 7.18 3.88 -27.32
C TYR A 673 5.95 3.59 -28.18
N THR A 674 5.22 4.63 -28.56
CA THR A 674 4.00 4.54 -29.37
C THR A 674 4.30 4.82 -30.83
N ILE A 675 3.92 3.91 -31.71
CA ILE A 675 4.17 4.00 -33.18
C ILE A 675 2.82 4.33 -33.84
N LYS A 676 2.77 5.46 -34.55
CA LYS A 676 1.56 5.92 -35.29
C LYS A 676 0.29 5.93 -34.44
N ASP A 677 0.38 6.26 -33.15
CA ASP A 677 -0.72 6.28 -32.16
C ASP A 677 -1.52 4.97 -32.06
N THR A 678 -1.03 3.92 -32.70
CA THR A 678 -1.74 2.64 -32.84
C THR A 678 -1.02 1.50 -32.14
N TYR A 679 0.29 1.41 -32.27
CA TYR A 679 1.08 0.32 -31.68
C TYR A 679 1.94 0.87 -30.55
N GLU A 680 1.89 0.25 -29.41
CA GLU A 680 2.78 0.56 -28.29
C GLU A 680 3.65 -0.64 -27.97
N ILE A 681 4.93 -0.43 -27.84
CA ILE A 681 5.91 -1.42 -27.35
C ILE A 681 6.65 -0.83 -26.17
N GLY A 682 7.00 -1.66 -25.22
CA GLY A 682 7.72 -1.20 -24.05
C GLY A 682 8.17 -2.33 -23.14
N GLY A 683 8.71 -1.94 -22.02
CA GLY A 683 9.16 -2.87 -21.00
C GLY A 683 9.88 -2.17 -19.88
N GLY A 684 10.37 -2.94 -18.96
CA GLY A 684 11.09 -2.40 -17.81
C GLY A 684 11.98 -3.39 -17.11
N MET A 685 12.78 -2.84 -16.23
CA MET A 685 13.69 -3.55 -15.37
C MET A 685 13.38 -3.18 -13.91
N PHE A 686 13.34 -4.19 -13.04
CA PHE A 686 13.24 -4.04 -11.59
C PHE A 686 14.46 -4.67 -10.94
N TYR A 687 15.21 -3.90 -10.20
CA TYR A 687 16.39 -4.35 -9.45
C TYR A 687 16.16 -4.22 -7.96
N MET A 688 16.51 -5.24 -7.21
CA MET A 688 16.50 -5.27 -5.77
C MET A 688 17.81 -5.87 -5.27
N GLY A 689 18.55 -5.12 -4.46
CA GLY A 689 19.77 -5.58 -3.83
C GLY A 689 19.55 -6.70 -2.83
N ALA A 690 20.62 -7.37 -2.42
CA ALA A 690 20.57 -8.34 -1.35
C ALA A 690 20.12 -7.68 -0.05
N ARG A 691 19.37 -8.43 0.78
CA ARG A 691 18.82 -7.95 2.04
C ARG A 691 18.75 -9.05 3.08
N TYR A 692 18.69 -8.70 4.35
CA TYR A 692 18.63 -9.66 5.43
C TYR A 692 17.19 -9.95 5.84
N ALA A 693 16.92 -11.22 6.22
CA ALA A 693 15.63 -11.64 6.74
C ALA A 693 15.51 -11.48 8.27
N ASN A 694 16.57 -11.06 8.95
CA ASN A 694 16.58 -10.80 10.38
C ASN A 694 17.59 -9.69 10.74
N ASN A 695 17.42 -9.08 11.92
CA ASN A 695 18.33 -8.02 12.42
C ASN A 695 19.71 -8.54 12.86
N GLN A 696 19.89 -9.84 13.05
CA GLN A 696 21.19 -10.45 13.33
C GLN A 696 22.05 -10.58 12.07
N ASN A 697 21.49 -10.30 10.90
CA ASN A 697 22.13 -10.43 9.58
C ASN A 697 22.65 -11.85 9.28
N THR A 698 22.02 -12.87 9.86
CA THR A 698 22.42 -14.28 9.68
C THR A 698 21.73 -14.95 8.50
N VAL A 699 20.67 -14.37 7.95
CA VAL A 699 19.91 -14.90 6.80
C VAL A 699 19.88 -13.86 5.70
N THR A 700 20.51 -14.20 4.56
CA THR A 700 20.61 -13.33 3.38
C THR A 700 19.61 -13.78 2.31
N VAL A 701 18.80 -12.85 1.83
CA VAL A 701 17.96 -13.01 0.64
C VAL A 701 18.71 -12.39 -0.54
N PRO A 702 18.99 -13.18 -1.61
CA PRO A 702 19.81 -12.73 -2.73
C PRO A 702 19.23 -11.53 -3.48
N ALA A 703 20.12 -10.75 -4.11
CA ALA A 703 19.74 -9.72 -5.06
C ALA A 703 19.14 -10.34 -6.33
N TYR A 704 18.30 -9.54 -7.03
CA TYR A 704 17.75 -9.95 -8.32
C TYR A 704 17.54 -8.78 -9.27
N THR A 705 17.49 -9.12 -10.56
CA THR A 705 17.02 -8.24 -11.63
C THR A 705 15.93 -8.97 -12.40
N ARG A 706 14.75 -8.33 -12.52
CA ARG A 706 13.62 -8.84 -13.30
C ARG A 706 13.36 -7.92 -14.47
N PHE A 707 13.10 -8.52 -15.64
CA PHE A 707 12.71 -7.80 -16.85
C PHE A 707 11.29 -8.17 -17.25
N ASP A 708 10.50 -7.15 -17.58
CA ASP A 708 9.13 -7.29 -18.06
C ASP A 708 8.98 -6.60 -19.42
N LEU A 709 8.05 -7.10 -20.26
CA LEU A 709 7.73 -6.52 -21.56
C LEU A 709 6.25 -6.17 -21.64
N THR A 710 5.93 -5.18 -22.46
CA THR A 710 4.55 -4.86 -22.87
C THR A 710 4.47 -4.57 -24.36
N ALA A 711 3.37 -4.98 -25.00
CA ALA A 711 3.00 -4.57 -26.33
C ALA A 711 1.50 -4.35 -26.39
N ALA A 712 1.05 -3.28 -27.07
CA ALA A 712 -0.37 -3.02 -27.21
C ALA A 712 -0.74 -2.56 -28.63
N TYR A 713 -1.93 -2.96 -29.06
CA TYR A 713 -2.62 -2.47 -30.23
C TYR A 713 -3.76 -1.58 -29.75
N LYS A 714 -3.68 -0.27 -30.02
CA LYS A 714 -4.59 0.74 -29.52
C LYS A 714 -5.53 1.24 -30.63
N GLN A 715 -6.81 1.25 -30.34
CA GLN A 715 -7.86 1.86 -31.17
C GLN A 715 -8.70 2.82 -30.30
N PRO A 716 -9.46 3.76 -30.87
CA PRO A 716 -10.24 4.72 -30.10
C PRO A 716 -11.21 4.10 -29.10
N ARG A 717 -11.80 2.95 -29.42
CA ARG A 717 -12.80 2.25 -28.59
C ARG A 717 -12.25 1.03 -27.87
N TYR A 718 -11.10 0.48 -28.26
CA TYR A 718 -10.54 -0.69 -27.59
C TYR A 718 -9.02 -0.71 -27.70
N ASP A 719 -8.38 -1.42 -26.81
CA ASP A 719 -6.99 -1.80 -26.91
C ASP A 719 -6.79 -3.25 -26.48
N ILE A 720 -5.84 -3.91 -27.12
CA ILE A 720 -5.39 -5.27 -26.78
C ILE A 720 -3.96 -5.13 -26.32
N ARG A 721 -3.67 -5.57 -25.10
CA ARG A 721 -2.35 -5.47 -24.48
C ARG A 721 -1.83 -6.84 -24.06
N LEU A 722 -0.60 -7.11 -24.40
CA LEU A 722 0.17 -8.27 -23.93
C LEU A 722 1.25 -7.75 -22.94
N ASN A 723 1.23 -8.23 -21.71
CA ASN A 723 2.31 -8.08 -20.76
C ASN A 723 3.01 -9.43 -20.55
N VAL A 724 4.33 -9.43 -20.53
CA VAL A 724 5.14 -10.60 -20.18
C VAL A 724 6.01 -10.25 -18.99
N TYR A 725 5.73 -10.88 -17.85
CA TYR A 725 6.44 -10.67 -16.60
C TYR A 725 7.57 -11.67 -16.44
N ASN A 726 8.67 -11.25 -15.82
CA ASN A 726 9.85 -12.08 -15.59
C ASN A 726 10.31 -12.79 -16.86
N LEU A 727 10.59 -12.02 -17.90
CA LEU A 727 10.89 -12.46 -19.26
C LEU A 727 11.96 -13.57 -19.31
N PHE A 728 13.00 -13.47 -18.48
CA PHE A 728 14.13 -14.41 -18.46
C PHE A 728 13.96 -15.54 -17.43
N ASN A 729 12.76 -15.69 -16.85
CA ASN A 729 12.47 -16.68 -15.81
C ASN A 729 13.46 -16.66 -14.63
N THR A 730 13.97 -15.49 -14.30
CA THR A 730 14.91 -15.30 -13.19
C THR A 730 14.31 -15.85 -11.89
N MET A 731 15.06 -16.67 -11.14
CA MET A 731 14.67 -17.05 -9.78
C MET A 731 14.94 -15.87 -8.86
N TYR A 732 13.91 -15.40 -8.15
CA TYR A 732 14.02 -14.29 -7.23
C TYR A 732 13.08 -14.47 -6.05
N TYR A 733 13.31 -13.70 -4.98
CA TYR A 733 12.43 -13.67 -3.82
C TYR A 733 11.81 -12.29 -3.70
N GLU A 734 10.49 -12.25 -3.74
CA GLU A 734 9.71 -11.02 -3.73
C GLU A 734 9.56 -10.44 -2.33
N GLY A 735 9.15 -11.28 -1.38
CA GLY A 735 8.87 -10.90 0.00
C GLY A 735 9.82 -11.55 0.99
N VAL A 736 9.98 -10.89 2.14
CA VAL A 736 10.74 -11.38 3.30
C VAL A 736 9.80 -11.46 4.50
N ILE A 737 9.77 -12.62 5.15
CA ILE A 737 9.00 -12.89 6.35
C ILE A 737 10.00 -13.09 7.50
N ALA A 738 10.01 -12.17 8.45
CA ALA A 738 11.00 -12.17 9.54
C ALA A 738 10.79 -13.28 10.59
N SER A 739 9.57 -13.79 10.73
CA SER A 739 9.24 -14.84 11.70
C SER A 739 9.84 -16.19 11.34
N ASP A 740 9.91 -17.07 12.34
CA ASP A 740 10.40 -18.45 12.24
C ASP A 740 11.84 -18.54 11.70
N GLY A 741 12.69 -17.59 12.10
CA GLY A 741 14.10 -17.54 11.69
C GLY A 741 14.37 -16.90 10.33
N GLY A 742 13.36 -16.37 9.68
CA GLY A 742 13.42 -15.73 8.38
C GLY A 742 13.03 -16.68 7.25
N ARG A 743 12.02 -16.29 6.47
CA ARG A 743 11.56 -16.98 5.27
C ARG A 743 11.59 -16.02 4.09
N ALA A 744 11.67 -16.56 2.89
CA ALA A 744 11.64 -15.78 1.66
C ALA A 744 10.54 -16.31 0.73
N VAL A 745 9.73 -15.40 0.19
CA VAL A 745 8.64 -15.75 -0.74
C VAL A 745 9.19 -15.74 -2.16
N PRO A 746 9.23 -16.88 -2.86
CA PRO A 746 9.65 -16.91 -4.26
C PRO A 746 8.75 -16.03 -5.12
N GLY A 747 9.34 -15.31 -6.06
CA GLY A 747 8.59 -14.59 -7.08
C GLY A 747 8.10 -15.49 -8.20
N ALA A 748 7.07 -15.05 -8.92
CA ALA A 748 6.52 -15.80 -10.05
C ALA A 748 7.56 -16.02 -11.15
N GLY A 749 7.44 -17.16 -11.84
CA GLY A 749 8.16 -17.42 -13.10
C GLY A 749 7.62 -16.58 -14.25
N THR A 750 8.10 -16.87 -15.47
CA THR A 750 7.61 -16.17 -16.64
C THR A 750 6.09 -16.38 -16.79
N THR A 751 5.38 -15.26 -16.87
CA THR A 751 3.92 -15.24 -17.00
C THR A 751 3.55 -14.23 -18.09
N ALA A 752 2.68 -14.62 -19.01
CA ALA A 752 2.09 -13.68 -19.95
C ALA A 752 0.63 -13.40 -19.55
N MET A 753 0.22 -12.13 -19.70
CA MET A 753 -1.15 -11.66 -19.49
C MET A 753 -1.63 -10.95 -20.75
N LEU A 754 -2.73 -11.41 -21.33
CA LEU A 754 -3.43 -10.74 -22.42
C LEU A 754 -4.64 -9.99 -21.83
N THR A 755 -4.73 -8.70 -22.15
CA THR A 755 -5.83 -7.84 -21.69
C THR A 755 -6.52 -7.20 -22.88
N LEU A 756 -7.86 -7.27 -22.92
CA LEU A 756 -8.73 -6.52 -23.82
C LEU A 756 -9.43 -5.45 -22.99
N ASN A 757 -9.22 -4.18 -23.33
CA ASN A 757 -9.96 -3.05 -22.79
C ASN A 757 -10.93 -2.52 -23.86
N TYR A 758 -12.16 -2.24 -23.47
CA TYR A 758 -13.20 -1.68 -24.33
C TYR A 758 -13.80 -0.42 -23.70
N ARG A 759 -13.94 0.64 -24.50
CA ARG A 759 -14.40 1.96 -24.05
C ARG A 759 -15.63 2.40 -24.85
N LEU A 760 -16.67 2.83 -24.12
CA LEU A 760 -17.94 3.34 -24.65
C LEU A 760 -18.09 4.85 -24.39
#